data_c862a862305fa032f6019175aaca5302
#
_entry.id   c862a862305fa032f6019175aaca5302
#
_cell.length_a   1.000
_cell.length_b   1.000
_cell.length_c   1.000
_cell.angle_alpha   90.00
_cell.angle_beta   90.00
_cell.angle_gamma   90.00
#
_symmetry.space_group_name_H-M   'P 1'
#
loop_
_entity.id
_entity.type
_entity.pdbx_description
1 polymer ?
#
loop_
_entity_poly.entity_id
_entity_poly.type
_entity_poly.pdbx_seq_one_letter_code
_entity_poly.pdbx_strand_id
1 'polypeptide(L)'
;MNKKILNIFIFIVYSILLTFFIDCISRSSFNEAFNFLTNSFNIFLYNVLIIVLTLSPCFLFKIRLFYFSLISLIWFILALANNLVTKFRGMPLTFYDIGMIENGLEIIEQYLSKNLIIIMILSSLLLISLLLISLLIFIFLKCKKKSINYFINILLISLLIISFPQILNYGLKSNIISKNFWDINWGYNTYGFIYSFFNSAINNGINKPINYSNDTISSIKNSLLLLEPENDMKLTVSSSIVNYDFTDIKDFKDNDNKLLPNIILIQLESFINPNWITDIKLNKNPVSNLESLSNEFTSGLISVPVLGGGTANTEFEVITGMSTEFFGSGEFPYNTIASKKAIPSLAYTLRALGYSSNSLHNHEGKFYSRDVVYKNLGFDSFTPIECMSPPERTPVGWAKDSVLIDEICNILISTDNSDLIFGISIQGHGGYPSDYIEDKEVYITNDYSKDNKNSLEYYINQIYEMDQFIGNLIEAVNELNEPTIIVFYGDHFPAIGLSESNISIRTLKKTPYLIWDNMNLARENKDISAYELTSLILDKLSLPSTTLNMLHNSSLDEKTKTEYLNQLEYDMIYGKNYTADYEELVPSSEYKIGFKNVKINSIEIYDDNNILIKGENFNNYSNVYINGKYIEKISIDNNTLSIPLNYCKKGDKIQIRQDSTTDSTIFSYSNELIFK
;
A
#
# COMPACT_ATOMS: atom_id res chain seq x y z
N MET A 1 9.95 22.98 49.98
CA MET A 1 10.45 22.29 48.78
C MET A 1 11.18 23.29 47.89
N ASN A 2 12.38 22.98 47.47
CA ASN A 2 13.19 23.87 46.60
C ASN A 2 12.40 24.18 45.32
N LYS A 3 12.28 25.47 44.93
CA LYS A 3 11.47 25.91 43.76
C LYS A 3 11.85 25.19 42.45
N LYS A 4 13.08 24.70 42.32
CA LYS A 4 13.53 23.89 41.20
C LYS A 4 12.92 22.48 41.24
N ILE A 5 12.91 21.85 42.42
CA ILE A 5 12.30 20.50 42.62
C ILE A 5 10.82 20.58 42.35
N LEU A 6 10.14 21.64 42.82
CA LEU A 6 8.70 21.84 42.54
C LEU A 6 8.40 21.94 41.02
N ASN A 7 9.24 22.68 40.27
CA ASN A 7 9.05 22.81 38.82
C ASN A 7 9.25 21.46 38.09
N ILE A 8 10.21 20.63 38.49
CA ILE A 8 10.42 19.28 37.91
C ILE A 8 9.25 18.39 38.27
N PHE A 9 8.77 18.43 39.50
CA PHE A 9 7.58 17.66 39.92
C PHE A 9 6.33 18.02 39.09
N ILE A 10 6.04 19.33 38.94
CA ILE A 10 4.93 19.82 38.11
C ILE A 10 5.08 19.34 36.66
N PHE A 11 6.30 19.36 36.10
CA PHE A 11 6.56 18.90 34.74
C PHE A 11 6.27 17.40 34.58
N ILE A 12 6.69 16.58 35.54
CA ILE A 12 6.44 15.13 35.52
C ILE A 12 4.94 14.85 35.63
N VAL A 13 4.25 15.50 36.62
CA VAL A 13 2.80 15.35 36.77
C VAL A 13 2.05 15.78 35.52
N TYR A 14 2.44 16.90 34.91
CA TYR A 14 1.86 17.36 33.66
C TYR A 14 2.04 16.32 32.53
N SER A 15 3.24 15.75 32.39
CA SER A 15 3.51 14.73 31.37
C SER A 15 2.68 13.45 31.58
N ILE A 16 2.50 13.02 32.84
CA ILE A 16 1.62 11.88 33.18
C ILE A 16 0.17 12.15 32.78
N LEU A 17 -0.34 13.32 33.17
CA LEU A 17 -1.72 13.71 32.86
C LEU A 17 -1.94 13.85 31.35
N LEU A 18 -1.00 14.48 30.64
CA LEU A 18 -1.05 14.64 29.19
C LEU A 18 -1.08 13.26 28.50
N THR A 19 -0.20 12.34 28.89
CA THR A 19 -0.18 10.96 28.38
C THR A 19 -1.51 10.27 28.58
N PHE A 20 -2.09 10.36 29.78
CA PHE A 20 -3.38 9.76 30.10
C PHE A 20 -4.52 10.33 29.24
N PHE A 21 -4.58 11.65 29.07
CA PHE A 21 -5.61 12.27 28.22
C PHE A 21 -5.45 11.92 26.73
N ILE A 22 -4.22 11.85 26.22
CA ILE A 22 -3.95 11.40 24.86
C ILE A 22 -4.45 9.96 24.67
N ASP A 23 -4.20 9.08 25.64
CA ASP A 23 -4.64 7.68 25.57
C ASP A 23 -6.17 7.56 25.65
N CYS A 24 -6.85 8.38 26.48
CA CYS A 24 -8.31 8.47 26.50
C CYS A 24 -8.91 8.85 25.14
N ILE A 25 -8.32 9.83 24.46
CA ILE A 25 -8.77 10.26 23.12
C ILE A 25 -8.53 9.17 22.10
N SER A 26 -7.34 8.60 22.08
CA SER A 26 -6.93 7.56 21.15
C SER A 26 -7.84 6.31 21.25
N ARG A 27 -8.20 5.88 22.46
CA ARG A 27 -9.09 4.72 22.71
C ARG A 27 -10.58 5.07 22.66
N SER A 28 -10.96 6.33 22.57
CA SER A 28 -12.36 6.79 22.73
C SER A 28 -13.02 6.31 24.05
N SER A 29 -12.24 5.95 25.06
CA SER A 29 -12.74 5.34 26.30
C SER A 29 -11.88 5.73 27.50
N PHE A 30 -12.49 6.38 28.47
CA PHE A 30 -11.85 6.66 29.76
C PHE A 30 -11.52 5.37 30.52
N ASN A 31 -12.45 4.41 30.52
CA ASN A 31 -12.27 3.15 31.25
C ASN A 31 -11.10 2.33 30.70
N GLU A 32 -10.98 2.25 29.39
CA GLU A 32 -9.86 1.53 28.77
C GLU A 32 -8.52 2.20 29.05
N ALA A 33 -8.45 3.54 28.97
CA ALA A 33 -7.25 4.28 29.32
C ALA A 33 -6.88 4.12 30.81
N PHE A 34 -7.88 4.09 31.71
CA PHE A 34 -7.67 3.83 33.13
C PHE A 34 -7.18 2.40 33.39
N ASN A 35 -7.76 1.43 32.69
CA ASN A 35 -7.32 0.03 32.75
C ASN A 35 -5.87 -0.12 32.24
N PHE A 36 -5.53 0.58 31.15
CA PHE A 36 -4.15 0.58 30.63
C PHE A 36 -3.18 1.19 31.65
N LEU A 37 -3.52 2.33 32.26
CA LEU A 37 -2.71 2.94 33.30
C LEU A 37 -2.50 2.01 34.52
N THR A 38 -3.53 1.27 34.94
CA THR A 38 -3.46 0.45 36.18
C THR A 38 -2.86 -0.94 35.93
N ASN A 39 -3.24 -1.60 34.85
CA ASN A 39 -2.84 -2.99 34.55
C ASN A 39 -1.53 -3.08 33.77
N SER A 40 -1.17 -2.02 33.04
CA SER A 40 0.04 -1.96 32.20
C SER A 40 0.95 -0.79 32.56
N PHE A 41 1.07 -0.49 33.87
CA PHE A 41 1.76 0.71 34.35
C PHE A 41 3.18 0.85 33.83
N ASN A 42 3.96 -0.23 33.75
CA ASN A 42 5.32 -0.19 33.19
C ASN A 42 5.32 0.26 31.74
N ILE A 43 4.38 -0.21 30.92
CA ILE A 43 4.24 0.18 29.51
C ILE A 43 3.78 1.64 29.43
N PHE A 44 2.82 2.05 30.27
CA PHE A 44 2.38 3.44 30.36
C PHE A 44 3.54 4.39 30.64
N LEU A 45 4.53 4.01 31.46
CA LEU A 45 5.70 4.82 31.75
C LEU A 45 6.60 5.04 30.51
N TYR A 46 6.66 4.10 29.55
CA TYR A 46 7.34 4.33 28.27
C TYR A 46 6.64 5.40 27.43
N ASN A 47 5.31 5.44 27.46
CA ASN A 47 4.54 6.51 26.80
C ASN A 47 4.82 7.88 27.47
N VAL A 48 4.84 7.93 28.81
CA VAL A 48 5.22 9.14 29.57
C VAL A 48 6.65 9.59 29.23
N LEU A 49 7.58 8.65 29.12
CA LEU A 49 8.99 8.96 28.78
C LEU A 49 9.11 9.64 27.41
N ILE A 50 8.35 9.22 26.43
CA ILE A 50 8.31 9.84 25.09
C ILE A 50 7.73 11.26 25.19
N ILE A 51 6.65 11.46 25.94
CA ILE A 51 6.10 12.80 26.19
C ILE A 51 7.12 13.70 26.89
N VAL A 52 7.79 13.20 27.92
CA VAL A 52 8.88 13.92 28.60
C VAL A 52 10.00 14.30 27.61
N LEU A 53 10.40 13.38 26.74
CA LEU A 53 11.42 13.63 25.73
C LEU A 53 10.98 14.75 24.77
N THR A 54 9.77 14.69 24.22
CA THR A 54 9.26 15.67 23.26
C THR A 54 9.01 17.05 23.88
N LEU A 55 8.66 17.13 25.17
CA LEU A 55 8.43 18.38 25.89
C LEU A 55 9.73 18.99 26.46
N SER A 56 10.77 18.19 26.68
CA SER A 56 11.99 18.66 27.35
C SER A 56 12.70 19.84 26.65
N PRO A 57 12.74 19.93 25.27
CA PRO A 57 13.37 21.07 24.59
C PRO A 57 12.71 22.43 24.91
N CYS A 58 11.44 22.43 25.37
CA CYS A 58 10.74 23.65 25.76
C CYS A 58 11.47 24.45 26.88
N PHE A 59 12.29 23.76 27.70
CA PHE A 59 13.08 24.41 28.74
C PHE A 59 14.21 25.30 28.19
N LEU A 60 14.55 25.18 26.91
CA LEU A 60 15.53 26.03 26.23
C LEU A 60 14.94 27.37 25.76
N PHE A 61 13.60 27.47 25.72
CA PHE A 61 12.94 28.68 25.23
C PHE A 61 12.46 29.58 26.34
N LYS A 62 12.49 30.91 26.09
CA LYS A 62 11.99 31.90 27.05
C LYS A 62 10.48 31.86 27.21
N ILE A 63 9.78 31.47 26.13
CA ILE A 63 8.31 31.35 26.03
C ILE A 63 7.90 29.90 26.24
N ARG A 64 8.26 29.32 27.38
CA ARG A 64 8.06 27.86 27.63
C ARG A 64 6.63 27.43 27.53
N LEU A 65 5.67 28.18 28.11
CA LEU A 65 4.26 27.84 28.11
C LEU A 65 3.69 27.71 26.69
N PHE A 66 4.10 28.60 25.78
CA PHE A 66 3.69 28.50 24.37
C PHE A 66 4.17 27.20 23.76
N TYR A 67 5.45 26.85 23.90
CA TYR A 67 5.98 25.61 23.32
C TYR A 67 5.39 24.36 23.96
N PHE A 68 5.13 24.38 25.30
CA PHE A 68 4.39 23.29 25.95
C PHE A 68 3.00 23.14 25.36
N SER A 69 2.25 24.24 25.20
CA SER A 69 0.91 24.20 24.61
C SER A 69 0.95 23.72 23.15
N LEU A 70 1.93 24.17 22.37
CA LEU A 70 2.07 23.77 20.97
C LEU A 70 2.36 22.27 20.83
N ILE A 71 3.32 21.73 21.57
CA ILE A 71 3.66 20.29 21.49
C ILE A 71 2.51 19.44 22.03
N SER A 72 1.85 19.87 23.11
CA SER A 72 0.67 19.19 23.62
C SER A 72 -0.47 19.16 22.61
N LEU A 73 -0.71 20.27 21.91
CA LEU A 73 -1.70 20.33 20.84
C LEU A 73 -1.38 19.40 19.69
N ILE A 74 -0.11 19.31 19.27
CA ILE A 74 0.31 18.33 18.23
C ILE A 74 -0.05 16.92 18.67
N TRP A 75 0.26 16.51 19.89
CA TRP A 75 -0.11 15.19 20.39
C TRP A 75 -1.62 14.97 20.47
N PHE A 76 -2.40 15.99 20.85
CA PHE A 76 -3.87 15.92 20.82
C PHE A 76 -4.42 15.73 19.41
N ILE A 77 -3.89 16.48 18.42
CA ILE A 77 -4.29 16.35 17.03
C ILE A 77 -3.96 14.95 16.51
N LEU A 78 -2.77 14.42 16.80
CA LEU A 78 -2.38 13.07 16.42
C LEU A 78 -3.30 12.01 17.06
N ALA A 79 -3.68 12.18 18.33
CA ALA A 79 -4.59 11.25 19.00
C ALA A 79 -6.01 11.29 18.40
N LEU A 80 -6.52 12.49 18.06
CA LEU A 80 -7.80 12.64 17.36
C LEU A 80 -7.75 12.03 15.96
N ALA A 81 -6.67 12.28 15.21
CA ALA A 81 -6.46 11.69 13.89
C ALA A 81 -6.42 10.16 14.00
N ASN A 82 -5.69 9.61 14.97
CA ASN A 82 -5.67 8.16 15.24
C ASN A 82 -7.08 7.60 15.47
N ASN A 83 -7.88 8.28 16.30
CA ASN A 83 -9.24 7.85 16.57
C ASN A 83 -10.11 7.82 15.31
N LEU A 84 -10.04 8.86 14.48
CA LEU A 84 -10.78 8.94 13.23
C LEU A 84 -10.32 7.87 12.23
N VAL A 85 -9.02 7.77 12.01
CA VAL A 85 -8.43 6.80 11.07
C VAL A 85 -8.78 5.37 11.50
N THR A 86 -8.67 5.04 12.79
CA THR A 86 -9.05 3.71 13.28
C THR A 86 -10.54 3.41 13.06
N LYS A 87 -11.42 4.40 13.21
CA LYS A 87 -12.86 4.21 12.95
C LYS A 87 -13.19 3.96 11.48
N PHE A 88 -12.51 4.64 10.56
CA PHE A 88 -12.82 4.56 9.14
C PHE A 88 -12.04 3.46 8.41
N ARG A 89 -10.78 3.25 8.78
CA ARG A 89 -9.88 2.27 8.14
C ARG A 89 -9.77 0.95 8.90
N GLY A 90 -10.19 0.91 10.18
CA GLY A 90 -10.00 -0.27 11.04
C GLY A 90 -8.57 -0.46 11.55
N MET A 91 -7.62 0.40 11.14
CA MET A 91 -6.21 0.38 11.58
C MET A 91 -5.80 1.73 12.19
N PRO A 92 -4.89 1.73 13.19
CA PRO A 92 -4.44 2.97 13.83
C PRO A 92 -3.54 3.81 12.92
N LEU A 93 -3.41 5.09 13.29
CA LEU A 93 -2.53 6.05 12.64
C LEU A 93 -1.06 5.70 12.91
N THR A 94 -0.25 5.58 11.87
CA THR A 94 1.20 5.38 11.93
C THR A 94 1.95 6.64 11.52
N PHE A 95 3.27 6.67 11.74
CA PHE A 95 4.11 7.75 11.25
C PHE A 95 4.14 7.83 9.72
N TYR A 96 3.99 6.70 9.04
CA TYR A 96 3.96 6.62 7.57
C TYR A 96 2.74 7.33 6.97
N ASP A 97 1.62 7.34 7.67
CA ASP A 97 0.40 8.04 7.24
C ASP A 97 0.60 9.56 7.11
N ILE A 98 1.61 10.14 7.81
CA ILE A 98 1.95 11.56 7.64
C ILE A 98 2.43 11.85 6.21
N GLY A 99 3.18 10.92 5.61
CA GLY A 99 3.61 11.01 4.21
C GLY A 99 2.48 10.87 3.19
N MET A 100 1.32 10.36 3.62
CA MET A 100 0.15 10.10 2.78
C MET A 100 -1.00 11.09 3.01
N ILE A 101 -0.74 12.21 3.68
CA ILE A 101 -1.81 13.20 4.01
C ILE A 101 -2.50 13.71 2.75
N GLU A 102 -1.78 13.97 1.66
CA GLU A 102 -2.38 14.41 0.39
C GLU A 102 -3.36 13.37 -0.13
N ASN A 103 -2.96 12.12 -0.20
CA ASN A 103 -3.82 11.01 -0.64
C ASN A 103 -5.07 10.88 0.24
N GLY A 104 -4.91 11.03 1.57
CA GLY A 104 -6.02 11.01 2.51
C GLY A 104 -7.00 12.17 2.33
N LEU A 105 -6.50 13.37 1.98
CA LEU A 105 -7.35 14.54 1.74
C LEU A 105 -8.18 14.40 0.46
N GLU A 106 -7.68 13.73 -0.57
CA GLU A 106 -8.40 13.49 -1.83
C GLU A 106 -9.63 12.60 -1.64
N ILE A 107 -9.56 11.63 -0.76
CA ILE A 107 -10.67 10.69 -0.50
C ILE A 107 -11.55 11.09 0.69
N ILE A 108 -11.24 12.18 1.40
CA ILE A 108 -11.91 12.54 2.65
C ILE A 108 -13.43 12.80 2.47
N GLU A 109 -13.83 13.32 1.31
CA GLU A 109 -15.24 13.60 0.99
C GLU A 109 -16.08 12.33 0.84
N GLN A 110 -15.46 11.16 0.59
CA GLN A 110 -16.13 9.86 0.49
C GLN A 110 -16.42 9.26 1.87
N TYR A 111 -15.67 9.68 2.89
CA TYR A 111 -15.81 9.21 4.27
C TYR A 111 -16.58 10.17 5.17
N LEU A 112 -16.49 11.47 4.91
CA LEU A 112 -17.05 12.51 5.79
C LEU A 112 -18.00 13.42 5.02
N SER A 113 -19.14 13.72 5.62
CA SER A 113 -20.05 14.73 5.06
C SER A 113 -19.36 16.10 5.02
N LYS A 114 -19.69 16.91 4.00
CA LYS A 114 -19.15 18.27 3.84
C LYS A 114 -19.34 19.14 5.09
N ASN A 115 -20.45 18.99 5.80
CA ASN A 115 -20.71 19.71 7.04
C ASN A 115 -19.71 19.30 8.15
N LEU A 116 -19.37 18.02 8.27
CA LEU A 116 -18.41 17.55 9.24
C LEU A 116 -16.99 18.03 8.92
N ILE A 117 -16.60 18.03 7.65
CA ILE A 117 -15.32 18.60 7.18
C ILE A 117 -15.23 20.08 7.55
N ILE A 118 -16.29 20.87 7.30
CA ILE A 118 -16.34 22.30 7.65
C ILE A 118 -16.19 22.47 9.18
N ILE A 119 -16.89 21.68 9.99
CA ILE A 119 -16.78 21.71 11.45
C ILE A 119 -15.33 21.41 11.89
N MET A 120 -14.69 20.42 11.31
CA MET A 120 -13.29 20.07 11.61
C MET A 120 -12.33 21.22 11.24
N ILE A 121 -12.49 21.84 10.08
CA ILE A 121 -11.70 23.00 9.67
C ILE A 121 -11.91 24.17 10.63
N LEU A 122 -13.16 24.51 10.96
CA LEU A 122 -13.48 25.60 11.86
C LEU A 122 -12.95 25.36 13.29
N SER A 123 -13.04 24.12 13.78
CA SER A 123 -12.48 23.76 15.10
C SER A 123 -10.96 23.84 15.12
N SER A 124 -10.29 23.42 14.04
CA SER A 124 -8.83 23.54 13.88
C SER A 124 -8.38 25.02 13.81
N LEU A 125 -9.10 25.86 13.08
CA LEU A 125 -8.87 27.31 13.02
C LEU A 125 -9.07 27.96 14.38
N LEU A 126 -10.09 27.56 15.13
CA LEU A 126 -10.33 28.06 16.50
C LEU A 126 -9.16 27.69 17.43
N LEU A 127 -8.69 26.45 17.38
CA LEU A 127 -7.54 26.01 18.19
C LEU A 127 -6.26 26.78 17.83
N ILE A 128 -5.99 26.98 16.55
CA ILE A 128 -4.86 27.81 16.09
C ILE A 128 -5.01 29.25 16.57
N SER A 129 -6.20 29.83 16.48
CA SER A 129 -6.47 31.19 16.95
C SER A 129 -6.26 31.35 18.45
N LEU A 130 -6.70 30.38 19.26
CA LEU A 130 -6.45 30.36 20.70
C LEU A 130 -4.96 30.27 21.05
N LEU A 131 -4.19 29.48 20.31
CA LEU A 131 -2.74 29.45 20.44
C LEU A 131 -2.08 30.79 20.10
N LEU A 132 -2.48 31.43 19.00
CA LEU A 132 -1.99 32.73 18.60
C LEU A 132 -2.36 33.83 19.64
N ILE A 133 -3.58 33.81 20.16
CA ILE A 133 -4.02 34.70 21.24
C ILE A 133 -3.17 34.46 22.49
N SER A 134 -2.90 33.21 22.88
CA SER A 134 -2.05 32.89 24.03
C SER A 134 -0.62 33.44 23.85
N LEU A 135 -0.08 33.38 22.64
CA LEU A 135 1.21 33.94 22.28
C LEU A 135 1.19 35.48 22.35
N LEU A 136 0.15 36.13 21.81
CA LEU A 136 -0.02 37.57 21.87
C LEU A 136 -0.16 38.06 23.30
N ILE A 137 -1.02 37.43 24.11
CA ILE A 137 -1.17 37.73 25.54
C ILE A 137 0.19 37.64 26.26
N PHE A 138 0.97 36.59 25.98
CA PHE A 138 2.31 36.46 26.57
C PHE A 138 3.27 37.60 26.14
N ILE A 139 3.23 37.98 24.87
CA ILE A 139 4.08 39.08 24.34
C ILE A 139 3.66 40.42 24.99
N PHE A 140 2.36 40.71 25.07
CA PHE A 140 1.82 41.97 25.60
C PHE A 140 1.96 42.10 27.12
N LEU A 141 1.75 40.99 27.86
CA LEU A 141 1.82 41.03 29.34
C LEU A 141 3.24 41.21 29.88
N LYS A 142 4.28 41.38 29.04
CA LYS A 142 5.68 41.53 29.45
C LYS A 142 6.05 40.63 30.63
N CYS A 143 5.66 39.34 30.58
CA CYS A 143 5.99 38.39 31.63
C CYS A 143 7.46 38.47 31.96
N LYS A 144 7.82 38.65 33.21
CA LYS A 144 9.22 38.80 33.70
C LYS A 144 10.05 37.67 33.08
N LYS A 145 10.98 38.02 32.18
CA LYS A 145 11.89 37.07 31.52
C LYS A 145 12.66 36.33 32.61
N LYS A 146 12.25 35.11 32.95
CA LYS A 146 13.04 34.26 33.84
C LYS A 146 14.38 33.98 33.20
N SER A 147 15.48 34.16 33.97
CA SER A 147 16.80 33.74 33.52
C SER A 147 16.79 32.23 33.23
N ILE A 148 17.26 31.84 32.04
CA ILE A 148 17.37 30.42 31.66
C ILE A 148 18.80 30.00 32.02
N ASN A 149 18.92 28.95 32.82
CA ASN A 149 20.24 28.33 33.01
C ASN A 149 20.41 27.31 31.84
N TYR A 150 20.88 27.83 30.71
CA TYR A 150 21.07 27.02 29.50
C TYR A 150 21.97 25.82 29.74
N PHE A 151 23.05 25.98 30.47
CA PHE A 151 24.01 24.91 30.75
C PHE A 151 23.34 23.71 31.44
N ILE A 152 22.62 23.96 32.53
CA ILE A 152 21.92 22.88 33.26
C ILE A 152 20.82 22.27 32.43
N ASN A 153 20.03 23.07 31.70
CA ASN A 153 18.92 22.54 30.87
C ASN A 153 19.47 21.70 29.72
N ILE A 154 20.51 22.17 29.03
CA ILE A 154 21.16 21.39 27.95
C ILE A 154 21.72 20.09 28.53
N LEU A 155 22.42 20.14 29.69
CA LEU A 155 22.97 18.95 30.32
C LEU A 155 21.88 17.93 30.64
N LEU A 156 20.75 18.33 31.24
CA LEU A 156 19.65 17.46 31.59
C LEU A 156 18.97 16.86 30.35
N ILE A 157 18.76 17.68 29.31
CA ILE A 157 18.17 17.21 28.04
C ILE A 157 19.14 16.23 27.34
N SER A 158 20.44 16.52 27.33
CA SER A 158 21.43 15.61 26.76
C SER A 158 21.50 14.28 27.52
N LEU A 159 21.45 14.32 28.85
CA LEU A 159 21.35 13.08 29.65
C LEU A 159 20.08 12.28 29.32
N LEU A 160 18.94 12.94 29.16
CA LEU A 160 17.70 12.29 28.77
C LEU A 160 17.82 11.65 27.38
N ILE A 161 18.36 12.39 26.40
CA ILE A 161 18.56 11.88 25.03
C ILE A 161 19.51 10.69 25.01
N ILE A 162 20.61 10.72 25.77
CA ILE A 162 21.61 9.64 25.84
C ILE A 162 21.02 8.41 26.56
N SER A 163 20.25 8.61 27.64
CA SER A 163 19.66 7.51 28.41
C SER A 163 18.45 6.88 27.74
N PHE A 164 17.73 7.60 26.88
CA PHE A 164 16.50 7.16 26.23
C PHE A 164 16.68 5.86 25.42
N PRO A 165 17.64 5.72 24.49
CA PRO A 165 17.87 4.46 23.78
C PRO A 165 18.22 3.28 24.71
N GLN A 166 18.91 3.56 25.80
CA GLN A 166 19.29 2.52 26.80
C GLN A 166 18.06 2.02 27.55
N ILE A 167 17.13 2.92 27.92
CA ILE A 167 15.87 2.58 28.58
C ILE A 167 14.97 1.80 27.61
N LEU A 168 14.87 2.22 26.34
CA LEU A 168 14.14 1.48 25.32
C LEU A 168 14.71 0.07 25.12
N ASN A 169 16.03 -0.03 24.98
CA ASN A 169 16.69 -1.33 24.80
C ASN A 169 16.51 -2.26 26.01
N TYR A 170 16.49 -1.71 27.22
CA TYR A 170 16.14 -2.49 28.41
C TYR A 170 14.69 -3.00 28.33
N GLY A 171 13.73 -2.17 27.96
CA GLY A 171 12.33 -2.58 27.77
C GLY A 171 12.14 -3.67 26.74
N LEU A 172 12.89 -3.58 25.62
CA LEU A 172 12.88 -4.61 24.57
C LEU A 172 13.48 -5.92 25.05
N LYS A 173 14.65 -5.90 25.69
CA LYS A 173 15.31 -7.10 26.25
C LYS A 173 14.51 -7.78 27.36
N SER A 174 13.73 -6.99 28.10
CA SER A 174 12.87 -7.48 29.19
C SER A 174 11.47 -7.87 28.73
N ASN A 175 11.18 -7.83 27.43
CA ASN A 175 9.85 -8.09 26.85
C ASN A 175 8.73 -7.20 27.43
N ILE A 176 9.06 -6.02 27.97
CA ILE A 176 8.07 -5.04 28.45
C ILE A 176 7.42 -4.34 27.27
N ILE A 177 8.22 -4.05 26.23
CA ILE A 177 7.78 -3.45 24.96
C ILE A 177 8.33 -4.28 23.80
N SER A 178 7.69 -4.18 22.61
CA SER A 178 8.13 -4.82 21.39
C SER A 178 8.39 -3.80 20.29
N LYS A 179 9.27 -4.13 19.37
CA LYS A 179 9.49 -3.36 18.13
C LYS A 179 8.48 -3.74 17.06
N ASN A 180 8.28 -5.03 16.85
CA ASN A 180 7.40 -5.55 15.83
C ASN A 180 6.11 -6.02 16.48
N PHE A 181 4.99 -5.71 15.85
CA PHE A 181 3.67 -6.12 16.27
C PHE A 181 3.16 -7.15 15.26
N TRP A 182 2.80 -8.34 15.72
CA TRP A 182 2.17 -9.35 14.89
C TRP A 182 0.81 -8.88 14.32
N ASP A 183 0.21 -7.89 14.99
CA ASP A 183 -0.97 -7.18 14.57
C ASP A 183 -0.88 -5.74 15.07
N ILE A 184 -1.11 -4.78 14.18
CA ILE A 184 -0.93 -3.36 14.50
C ILE A 184 -1.97 -2.86 15.52
N ASN A 185 -3.24 -3.32 15.41
CA ASN A 185 -4.29 -2.96 16.35
C ASN A 185 -4.00 -3.49 17.75
N TRP A 186 -3.55 -4.76 17.82
CA TRP A 186 -3.11 -5.35 19.07
C TRP A 186 -1.92 -4.58 19.67
N GLY A 187 -0.95 -4.19 18.85
CA GLY A 187 0.20 -3.42 19.28
C GLY A 187 -0.19 -2.07 19.90
N TYR A 188 -1.06 -1.32 19.25
CA TYR A 188 -1.55 -0.03 19.77
C TYR A 188 -2.39 -0.18 21.02
N ASN A 189 -3.21 -1.23 21.12
CA ASN A 189 -3.96 -1.54 22.32
C ASN A 189 -3.07 -1.96 23.49
N THR A 190 -2.03 -2.75 23.23
CA THR A 190 -1.12 -3.29 24.25
C THR A 190 -0.10 -2.27 24.71
N TYR A 191 0.53 -1.53 23.79
CA TYR A 191 1.65 -0.63 24.11
C TYR A 191 1.25 0.84 24.20
N GLY A 192 0.03 1.21 23.85
CA GLY A 192 -0.49 2.58 23.84
C GLY A 192 -0.09 3.35 22.57
N PHE A 193 -0.92 4.36 22.24
CA PHE A 193 -0.78 5.15 21.01
C PHE A 193 0.58 5.84 20.89
N ILE A 194 1.03 6.52 21.95
CA ILE A 194 2.26 7.33 21.90
C ILE A 194 3.49 6.47 21.60
N TYR A 195 3.62 5.33 22.30
CA TYR A 195 4.73 4.41 22.05
C TYR A 195 4.66 3.81 20.66
N SER A 196 3.50 3.32 20.25
CA SER A 196 3.33 2.63 18.97
C SER A 196 3.56 3.58 17.78
N PHE A 197 3.02 4.80 17.84
CA PHE A 197 3.26 5.84 16.84
C PHE A 197 4.75 6.25 16.77
N PHE A 198 5.40 6.43 17.93
CA PHE A 198 6.83 6.71 17.98
C PHE A 198 7.66 5.54 17.43
N ASN A 199 7.27 4.30 17.77
CA ASN A 199 7.90 3.08 17.26
C ASN A 199 7.83 2.99 15.74
N SER A 200 6.69 3.31 15.12
CA SER A 200 6.55 3.35 13.65
C SER A 200 7.44 4.41 12.99
N ALA A 201 7.83 5.47 13.71
CA ALA A 201 8.73 6.50 13.19
C ALA A 201 10.21 6.10 13.18
N ILE A 202 10.65 5.24 14.12
CA ILE A 202 12.06 4.91 14.31
C ILE A 202 12.44 3.50 13.85
N ASN A 203 11.46 2.65 13.59
CA ASN A 203 11.62 1.24 13.26
C ASN A 203 11.10 1.00 11.85
N ASN A 204 11.96 1.10 10.86
CA ASN A 204 11.65 0.94 9.45
C ASN A 204 12.57 -0.09 8.79
N GLY A 205 12.04 -0.72 7.74
CA GLY A 205 12.74 -1.76 7.00
C GLY A 205 12.95 -3.05 7.80
N ILE A 206 13.65 -3.96 7.19
CA ILE A 206 13.95 -5.27 7.76
C ILE A 206 15.24 -5.18 8.58
N ASN A 207 15.18 -5.63 9.83
CA ASN A 207 16.37 -5.68 10.68
C ASN A 207 17.34 -6.75 10.16
N LYS A 208 18.65 -6.42 10.15
CA LYS A 208 19.68 -7.40 9.77
C LYS A 208 19.60 -8.64 10.66
N PRO A 209 19.37 -9.85 10.07
CA PRO A 209 19.39 -11.09 10.84
C PRO A 209 20.75 -11.37 11.49
N ILE A 210 20.74 -12.00 12.67
CA ILE A 210 21.96 -12.18 13.51
C ILE A 210 23.07 -12.92 12.75
N ASN A 211 22.71 -13.95 11.99
CA ASN A 211 23.68 -14.84 11.30
C ASN A 211 23.78 -14.53 9.80
N TYR A 212 23.37 -13.32 9.36
CA TYR A 212 23.42 -12.96 7.95
C TYR A 212 24.86 -12.94 7.42
N SER A 213 25.15 -13.82 6.49
CA SER A 213 26.44 -13.95 5.80
C SER A 213 26.25 -14.66 4.43
N ASN A 214 27.27 -14.58 3.55
CA ASN A 214 27.28 -15.33 2.31
C ASN A 214 27.13 -16.84 2.55
N ASP A 215 27.84 -17.39 3.55
CA ASP A 215 27.79 -18.83 3.86
C ASP A 215 26.36 -19.23 4.29
N THR A 216 25.68 -18.40 5.07
CA THR A 216 24.29 -18.65 5.49
C THR A 216 23.35 -18.67 4.28
N ILE A 217 23.40 -17.67 3.42
CA ILE A 217 22.53 -17.57 2.24
C ILE A 217 22.82 -18.72 1.27
N SER A 218 24.09 -19.01 1.00
CA SER A 218 24.49 -20.14 0.16
C SER A 218 24.02 -21.49 0.74
N SER A 219 24.09 -21.67 2.04
CA SER A 219 23.59 -22.88 2.72
C SER A 219 22.07 -23.03 2.55
N ILE A 220 21.30 -21.94 2.72
CA ILE A 220 19.85 -21.92 2.48
C ILE A 220 19.56 -22.33 1.04
N LYS A 221 20.18 -21.67 0.06
CA LYS A 221 19.99 -21.96 -1.37
C LYS A 221 20.29 -23.42 -1.69
N ASN A 222 21.42 -23.94 -1.23
CA ASN A 222 21.80 -25.33 -1.47
C ASN A 222 20.82 -26.33 -0.80
N SER A 223 20.31 -26.02 0.40
CA SER A 223 19.31 -26.87 1.05
C SER A 223 18.00 -26.93 0.27
N LEU A 224 17.56 -25.83 -0.31
CA LEU A 224 16.35 -25.75 -1.15
C LEU A 224 16.52 -26.54 -2.45
N LEU A 225 17.66 -26.40 -3.12
CA LEU A 225 17.98 -27.16 -4.35
C LEU A 225 17.97 -28.68 -4.11
N LEU A 226 18.36 -29.15 -2.93
CA LEU A 226 18.33 -30.58 -2.58
C LEU A 226 16.92 -31.11 -2.29
N LEU A 227 15.96 -30.24 -2.00
CA LEU A 227 14.56 -30.62 -1.72
C LEU A 227 13.70 -30.65 -2.98
N GLU A 228 14.17 -30.11 -4.09
CA GLU A 228 13.45 -30.19 -5.36
C GLU A 228 13.45 -31.66 -5.87
N PRO A 229 12.26 -32.21 -6.27
CA PRO A 229 12.21 -33.54 -6.85
C PRO A 229 13.00 -33.55 -8.17
N GLU A 230 13.75 -34.63 -8.41
CA GLU A 230 14.39 -34.94 -9.70
C GLU A 230 13.31 -35.15 -10.77
N ASN A 231 12.67 -34.09 -11.21
CA ASN A 231 11.82 -34.12 -12.39
C ASN A 231 12.62 -33.63 -13.58
N ASP A 232 12.82 -34.52 -14.57
CA ASP A 232 13.64 -34.37 -15.77
C ASP A 232 13.24 -33.19 -16.71
N MET A 233 12.39 -32.26 -16.27
CA MET A 233 11.93 -31.11 -17.05
C MET A 233 11.76 -29.80 -16.27
N LYS A 234 12.09 -29.72 -15.00
CA LYS A 234 12.25 -28.41 -14.37
C LYS A 234 13.62 -27.85 -14.75
N LEU A 235 13.62 -26.85 -15.61
CA LEU A 235 14.76 -25.98 -15.80
C LEU A 235 15.08 -25.35 -14.43
N THR A 236 15.81 -26.11 -13.59
CA THR A 236 16.47 -25.51 -12.45
C THR A 236 17.38 -24.44 -13.00
N VAL A 237 17.06 -23.19 -12.67
CA VAL A 237 18.01 -22.08 -12.82
C VAL A 237 19.16 -22.39 -11.87
N SER A 238 19.98 -23.39 -12.24
CA SER A 238 21.22 -23.66 -11.53
C SER A 238 22.16 -22.53 -11.87
N SER A 239 22.49 -21.76 -10.86
CA SER A 239 23.43 -20.66 -10.86
C SER A 239 23.09 -19.52 -11.83
N SER A 240 22.26 -18.63 -11.35
CA SER A 240 21.95 -17.32 -11.94
C SER A 240 20.96 -17.35 -13.11
N ILE A 241 19.81 -16.65 -12.96
CA ILE A 241 19.07 -16.01 -14.05
C ILE A 241 20.03 -15.21 -14.99
N VAL A 242 21.26 -15.06 -14.58
CA VAL A 242 22.39 -14.33 -15.12
C VAL A 242 23.04 -14.95 -16.36
N ASN A 243 22.90 -16.23 -16.60
CA ASN A 243 23.48 -16.90 -17.78
C ASN A 243 22.42 -17.54 -18.67
N TYR A 244 21.18 -17.07 -18.66
CA TYR A 244 20.34 -17.27 -19.80
C TYR A 244 20.91 -16.41 -20.93
N ASP A 245 21.80 -16.99 -21.69
CA ASP A 245 22.06 -16.56 -23.06
C ASP A 245 20.67 -16.56 -23.73
N PHE A 246 20.25 -15.43 -24.30
CA PHE A 246 18.97 -15.30 -25.00
C PHE A 246 18.81 -16.33 -26.15
N THR A 247 19.85 -17.11 -26.43
CA THR A 247 19.83 -18.29 -27.32
C THR A 247 19.13 -19.49 -26.70
N ASP A 248 19.10 -19.67 -25.36
CA ASP A 248 18.42 -20.80 -24.70
C ASP A 248 16.90 -20.59 -24.62
N ILE A 249 16.41 -19.34 -24.63
CA ILE A 249 14.98 -19.01 -24.75
C ILE A 249 14.45 -19.38 -26.14
N LYS A 250 15.27 -19.35 -27.19
CA LYS A 250 14.91 -19.89 -28.52
C LYS A 250 14.58 -21.39 -28.46
N ASP A 251 15.27 -22.17 -27.63
CA ASP A 251 15.02 -23.59 -27.46
C ASP A 251 13.66 -23.87 -26.76
N PHE A 252 13.18 -22.96 -25.91
CA PHE A 252 11.83 -23.03 -25.33
C PHE A 252 10.73 -22.72 -26.36
N LYS A 253 11.00 -21.81 -27.31
CA LYS A 253 10.11 -21.54 -28.45
C LYS A 253 10.25 -22.56 -29.59
N ASP A 254 11.44 -23.16 -29.76
CA ASP A 254 11.73 -24.05 -30.90
C ASP A 254 11.31 -25.52 -30.66
N ASN A 255 11.14 -25.99 -29.41
CA ASN A 255 10.84 -27.40 -29.17
C ASN A 255 9.36 -27.76 -29.33
N ASP A 256 8.38 -26.85 -29.31
CA ASP A 256 6.96 -27.20 -29.53
C ASP A 256 6.06 -26.10 -30.12
N ASN A 257 6.55 -24.94 -30.50
CA ASN A 257 5.70 -23.79 -30.93
C ASN A 257 4.62 -23.40 -29.89
N LYS A 258 4.81 -23.71 -28.61
CA LYS A 258 3.84 -23.44 -27.53
C LYS A 258 4.06 -22.03 -27.02
N LEU A 259 3.10 -21.14 -27.26
CA LEU A 259 3.03 -19.85 -26.56
C LEU A 259 2.95 -20.13 -25.06
N LEU A 260 3.77 -19.41 -24.26
CA LEU A 260 3.60 -19.38 -22.82
C LEU A 260 2.23 -18.77 -22.49
N PRO A 261 1.53 -19.22 -21.44
CA PRO A 261 0.21 -18.70 -21.13
C PRO A 261 0.26 -17.26 -20.59
N ASN A 262 -0.77 -16.47 -20.88
CA ASN A 262 -0.99 -15.19 -20.21
C ASN A 262 -1.25 -15.42 -18.72
N ILE A 263 -0.73 -14.55 -17.87
CA ILE A 263 -0.89 -14.60 -16.42
C ILE A 263 -1.55 -13.30 -15.97
N ILE A 264 -2.79 -13.39 -15.48
CA ILE A 264 -3.58 -12.25 -15.03
C ILE A 264 -3.85 -12.40 -13.54
N LEU A 265 -3.37 -11.46 -12.72
CA LEU A 265 -3.66 -11.39 -11.29
C LEU A 265 -4.57 -10.19 -11.03
N ILE A 266 -5.72 -10.43 -10.41
CA ILE A 266 -6.69 -9.40 -10.04
C ILE A 266 -6.85 -9.37 -8.54
N GLN A 267 -6.35 -8.31 -7.92
CA GLN A 267 -6.58 -8.02 -6.52
C GLN A 267 -7.93 -7.31 -6.38
N LEU A 268 -8.84 -7.93 -5.66
CA LEU A 268 -10.19 -7.44 -5.43
C LEU A 268 -10.27 -6.69 -4.10
N GLU A 269 -10.57 -5.40 -4.16
CA GLU A 269 -10.64 -4.50 -3.00
C GLU A 269 -11.70 -4.96 -1.99
N SER A 270 -11.28 -5.20 -0.75
CA SER A 270 -12.15 -5.59 0.38
C SER A 270 -13.02 -6.82 0.12
N PHE A 271 -12.63 -7.72 -0.79
CA PHE A 271 -13.47 -8.82 -1.27
C PHE A 271 -13.45 -10.02 -0.31
N ILE A 272 -14.62 -10.34 0.23
CA ILE A 272 -14.86 -11.54 1.03
C ILE A 272 -16.14 -12.25 0.54
N ASN A 273 -16.38 -13.48 0.99
CA ASN A 273 -17.69 -14.12 0.81
C ASN A 273 -18.68 -13.64 1.89
N PRO A 274 -19.73 -12.85 1.55
CA PRO A 274 -20.69 -12.37 2.53
C PRO A 274 -21.49 -13.48 3.21
N ASN A 275 -21.57 -14.69 2.62
CA ASN A 275 -22.21 -15.85 3.25
C ASN A 275 -21.46 -16.34 4.51
N TRP A 276 -20.23 -15.85 4.75
CA TRP A 276 -19.51 -16.12 6.00
C TRP A 276 -20.05 -15.34 7.19
N ILE A 277 -20.87 -14.29 6.97
CA ILE A 277 -21.44 -13.47 8.04
C ILE A 277 -22.62 -14.26 8.65
N THR A 278 -22.45 -14.68 9.91
CA THR A 278 -23.34 -15.69 10.54
C THR A 278 -24.66 -15.13 11.04
N ASP A 279 -24.78 -13.83 11.27
CA ASP A 279 -25.97 -13.17 11.85
C ASP A 279 -26.91 -12.54 10.80
N ILE A 280 -26.65 -12.73 9.51
CA ILE A 280 -27.50 -12.29 8.41
C ILE A 280 -28.00 -13.45 7.57
N LYS A 281 -29.14 -13.22 6.88
CA LYS A 281 -29.64 -14.07 5.78
C LYS A 281 -29.93 -13.19 4.60
N LEU A 282 -29.43 -13.57 3.45
CA LEU A 282 -29.58 -12.81 2.20
C LEU A 282 -30.73 -13.39 1.34
N ASN A 283 -31.34 -12.53 0.51
CA ASN A 283 -32.39 -12.94 -0.45
C ASN A 283 -31.84 -13.80 -1.59
N LYS A 284 -30.57 -13.61 -1.97
CA LYS A 284 -29.85 -14.40 -2.98
C LYS A 284 -28.37 -14.49 -2.65
N ASN A 285 -27.66 -15.42 -3.31
CA ASN A 285 -26.21 -15.56 -3.15
C ASN A 285 -25.46 -14.42 -3.84
N PRO A 286 -24.66 -13.61 -3.12
CA PRO A 286 -23.92 -12.48 -3.71
C PRO A 286 -22.64 -12.90 -4.45
N VAL A 287 -22.16 -14.13 -4.31
CA VAL A 287 -20.89 -14.61 -4.88
C VAL A 287 -21.07 -15.95 -5.62
N SER A 288 -22.11 -15.99 -6.46
CA SER A 288 -22.48 -17.21 -7.18
C SER A 288 -21.44 -17.67 -8.22
N ASN A 289 -20.75 -16.73 -8.89
CA ASN A 289 -19.68 -17.05 -9.84
C ASN A 289 -18.46 -17.61 -9.10
N LEU A 290 -18.01 -16.93 -8.04
CA LEU A 290 -16.88 -17.40 -7.22
C LEU A 290 -17.14 -18.81 -6.68
N GLU A 291 -18.32 -19.07 -6.11
CA GLU A 291 -18.66 -20.38 -5.54
C GLU A 291 -18.76 -21.49 -6.61
N SER A 292 -19.38 -21.20 -7.76
CA SER A 292 -19.44 -22.14 -8.87
C SER A 292 -18.05 -22.51 -9.40
N LEU A 293 -17.24 -21.48 -9.69
CA LEU A 293 -15.87 -21.65 -10.20
C LEU A 293 -14.96 -22.34 -9.18
N SER A 294 -15.12 -22.08 -7.89
CA SER A 294 -14.34 -22.76 -6.83
C SER A 294 -14.60 -24.27 -6.75
N ASN A 295 -15.74 -24.76 -7.29
CA ASN A 295 -16.01 -26.19 -7.40
C ASN A 295 -15.25 -26.86 -8.55
N GLU A 296 -14.84 -26.11 -9.56
CA GLU A 296 -14.21 -26.61 -10.78
C GLU A 296 -12.71 -26.33 -10.82
N PHE A 297 -12.28 -25.17 -10.29
CA PHE A 297 -10.91 -24.66 -10.37
C PHE A 297 -10.21 -24.63 -9.01
N THR A 298 -8.90 -24.37 -9.04
CA THR A 298 -8.09 -24.23 -7.82
C THR A 298 -8.58 -23.03 -7.00
N SER A 299 -8.82 -23.24 -5.71
CA SER A 299 -9.30 -22.20 -4.81
C SER A 299 -8.95 -22.48 -3.35
N GLY A 300 -9.11 -21.50 -2.48
CA GLY A 300 -8.88 -21.64 -1.05
C GLY A 300 -8.94 -20.29 -0.34
N LEU A 301 -8.35 -20.23 0.84
CA LEU A 301 -8.20 -18.98 1.61
C LEU A 301 -6.77 -18.49 1.49
N ILE A 302 -6.62 -17.18 1.28
CA ILE A 302 -5.33 -16.49 1.28
C ILE A 302 -5.19 -15.65 2.55
N SER A 303 -4.12 -15.88 3.32
CA SER A 303 -3.78 -15.07 4.49
C SER A 303 -3.20 -13.75 4.03
N VAL A 304 -3.76 -12.65 4.53
CA VAL A 304 -3.41 -11.27 4.13
C VAL A 304 -2.82 -10.50 5.30
N PRO A 305 -1.85 -9.59 5.04
CA PRO A 305 -1.11 -8.90 6.12
C PRO A 305 -1.90 -7.81 6.83
N VAL A 306 -3.01 -7.34 6.24
CA VAL A 306 -3.72 -6.13 6.67
C VAL A 306 -5.21 -6.39 6.89
N LEU A 307 -5.87 -5.47 7.60
CA LEU A 307 -7.29 -5.51 7.93
C LEU A 307 -7.91 -4.13 7.70
N GLY A 308 -8.98 -4.07 6.92
CA GLY A 308 -9.77 -2.85 6.74
C GLY A 308 -9.12 -1.74 5.92
N GLY A 309 -7.94 -1.98 5.36
CA GLY A 309 -7.17 -1.07 4.53
C GLY A 309 -5.70 -1.48 4.46
N GLY A 310 -4.90 -0.76 3.67
CA GLY A 310 -3.49 -1.10 3.47
C GLY A 310 -3.25 -2.03 2.28
N THR A 311 -4.12 -1.95 1.28
CA THR A 311 -4.12 -2.68 0.01
C THR A 311 -2.71 -2.91 -0.57
N ALA A 312 -1.84 -1.87 -0.53
CA ALA A 312 -0.47 -1.93 -1.03
C ALA A 312 0.43 -2.97 -0.32
N ASN A 313 0.12 -3.38 0.92
CA ASN A 313 0.89 -4.42 1.60
C ASN A 313 0.57 -5.81 1.04
N THR A 314 -0.70 -6.08 0.73
CA THR A 314 -1.09 -7.33 0.05
C THR A 314 -0.56 -7.36 -1.39
N GLU A 315 -0.62 -6.23 -2.12
CA GLU A 315 0.03 -6.10 -3.43
C GLU A 315 1.51 -6.45 -3.38
N PHE A 316 2.24 -5.87 -2.39
CA PHE A 316 3.67 -6.12 -2.21
C PHE A 316 3.96 -7.60 -1.96
N GLU A 317 3.24 -8.24 -1.01
CA GLU A 317 3.43 -9.65 -0.71
C GLU A 317 3.19 -10.55 -1.92
N VAL A 318 2.08 -10.32 -2.63
CA VAL A 318 1.74 -11.11 -3.82
C VAL A 318 2.78 -10.96 -4.91
N ILE A 319 3.12 -9.72 -5.31
CA ILE A 319 3.96 -9.51 -6.51
C ILE A 319 5.44 -9.79 -6.26
N THR A 320 5.92 -9.70 -5.00
CA THR A 320 7.33 -9.94 -4.66
C THR A 320 7.61 -11.33 -4.07
N GLY A 321 6.59 -11.99 -3.52
CA GLY A 321 6.76 -13.20 -2.72
C GLY A 321 7.40 -12.96 -1.35
N MET A 322 7.49 -11.71 -0.88
CA MET A 322 8.09 -11.30 0.38
C MET A 322 7.02 -10.97 1.42
N SER A 323 7.29 -11.27 2.69
CA SER A 323 6.36 -10.96 3.79
C SER A 323 6.57 -9.57 4.35
N THR A 324 5.49 -8.82 4.56
CA THR A 324 5.54 -7.51 5.22
C THR A 324 5.74 -7.62 6.74
N GLU A 325 5.66 -8.82 7.33
CA GLU A 325 5.84 -9.05 8.76
C GLU A 325 7.24 -8.63 9.28
N PHE A 326 8.27 -8.73 8.44
CA PHE A 326 9.64 -8.38 8.84
C PHE A 326 9.94 -6.88 8.78
N PHE A 327 9.08 -6.10 8.14
CA PHE A 327 9.17 -4.65 8.09
C PHE A 327 8.74 -3.97 9.41
N GLY A 328 8.94 -2.68 9.50
CA GLY A 328 8.48 -1.89 10.65
C GLY A 328 6.95 -1.97 10.81
N SER A 329 6.49 -1.96 12.07
CA SER A 329 5.05 -2.07 12.36
C SER A 329 4.22 -0.98 11.65
N GLY A 330 3.31 -1.39 10.77
CA GLY A 330 2.48 -0.49 9.96
C GLY A 330 3.24 0.19 8.82
N GLU A 331 4.40 -0.32 8.45
CA GLU A 331 5.15 0.15 7.30
C GLU A 331 4.47 -0.27 5.99
N PHE A 332 4.51 0.64 5.02
CA PHE A 332 4.15 0.37 3.64
C PHE A 332 5.43 0.31 2.80
N PRO A 333 5.92 -0.88 2.40
CA PRO A 333 7.12 -1.00 1.58
C PRO A 333 7.07 -0.17 0.30
N TYR A 334 5.89 0.04 -0.27
CA TYR A 334 5.67 0.93 -1.42
C TYR A 334 6.21 2.34 -1.17
N ASN A 335 5.90 2.92 -0.01
CA ASN A 335 6.30 4.30 0.32
C ASN A 335 7.73 4.40 0.87
N THR A 336 8.28 3.31 1.41
CA THR A 336 9.57 3.37 2.11
C THR A 336 10.74 2.88 1.29
N ILE A 337 10.59 1.82 0.53
CA ILE A 337 11.68 1.19 -0.23
C ILE A 337 11.37 1.01 -1.72
N ALA A 338 10.17 0.53 -2.09
CA ALA A 338 9.84 0.24 -3.48
C ALA A 338 9.72 1.50 -4.36
N SER A 339 9.36 2.66 -3.77
CA SER A 339 9.41 3.95 -4.47
C SER A 339 10.84 4.46 -4.72
N LYS A 340 11.86 3.88 -4.06
CA LYS A 340 13.24 4.41 -4.10
C LYS A 340 14.22 3.57 -4.89
N LYS A 341 13.95 2.28 -5.03
CA LYS A 341 14.83 1.35 -5.77
C LYS A 341 14.06 0.17 -6.33
N ALA A 342 14.66 -0.48 -7.31
CA ALA A 342 14.17 -1.73 -7.85
C ALA A 342 14.17 -2.85 -6.79
N ILE A 343 13.12 -3.67 -6.80
CA ILE A 343 12.90 -4.79 -5.88
C ILE A 343 12.53 -6.03 -6.72
N PRO A 344 13.08 -7.22 -6.39
CA PRO A 344 12.70 -8.47 -7.03
C PRO A 344 11.19 -8.69 -7.03
N SER A 345 10.65 -9.15 -8.15
CA SER A 345 9.22 -9.36 -8.32
C SER A 345 8.92 -10.40 -9.41
N LEU A 346 7.67 -10.83 -9.48
CA LEU A 346 7.19 -11.69 -10.57
C LEU A 346 7.40 -11.04 -11.95
N ALA A 347 7.26 -9.70 -12.07
CA ALA A 347 7.47 -9.01 -13.34
C ALA A 347 8.91 -9.14 -13.84
N TYR A 348 9.91 -9.05 -12.96
CA TYR A 348 11.29 -9.31 -13.34
C TYR A 348 11.53 -10.76 -13.77
N THR A 349 10.95 -11.73 -13.03
CA THR A 349 11.07 -13.15 -13.34
C THR A 349 10.48 -13.47 -14.70
N LEU A 350 9.26 -13.01 -14.99
CA LEU A 350 8.57 -13.30 -16.25
C LEU A 350 9.14 -12.51 -17.44
N ARG A 351 9.64 -11.30 -17.21
CA ARG A 351 10.34 -10.53 -18.25
C ARG A 351 11.57 -11.28 -18.76
N ALA A 352 12.29 -12.00 -17.90
CA ALA A 352 13.40 -12.85 -18.31
C ALA A 352 12.95 -14.02 -19.23
N LEU A 353 11.68 -14.39 -19.20
CA LEU A 353 11.05 -15.39 -20.08
C LEU A 353 10.38 -14.77 -21.32
N GLY A 354 10.51 -13.46 -21.53
CA GLY A 354 9.97 -12.75 -22.69
C GLY A 354 8.52 -12.27 -22.55
N TYR A 355 7.96 -12.26 -21.34
CA TYR A 355 6.64 -11.67 -21.10
C TYR A 355 6.68 -10.14 -21.22
N SER A 356 5.59 -9.57 -21.71
CA SER A 356 5.25 -8.16 -21.50
C SER A 356 4.56 -8.02 -20.13
N SER A 357 4.95 -7.02 -19.32
CA SER A 357 4.44 -6.88 -17.96
C SER A 357 3.67 -5.58 -17.78
N ASN A 358 2.37 -5.67 -17.53
CA ASN A 358 1.45 -4.55 -17.48
C ASN A 358 0.72 -4.51 -16.13
N SER A 359 0.62 -3.34 -15.52
CA SER A 359 -0.17 -3.13 -14.31
C SER A 359 -1.33 -2.17 -14.55
N LEU A 360 -2.46 -2.37 -13.83
CA LEU A 360 -3.67 -1.57 -13.97
C LEU A 360 -4.25 -1.23 -12.60
N HIS A 361 -4.85 -0.05 -12.46
CA HIS A 361 -5.63 0.32 -11.29
C HIS A 361 -6.75 1.29 -11.65
N ASN A 362 -7.99 0.95 -11.35
CA ASN A 362 -9.14 1.83 -11.61
C ASN A 362 -9.29 2.94 -10.55
N HIS A 363 -8.16 3.45 -10.05
CA HIS A 363 -8.03 4.62 -9.21
C HIS A 363 -6.78 5.42 -9.59
N GLU A 364 -6.55 6.57 -8.93
CA GLU A 364 -5.45 7.49 -9.24
C GLU A 364 -4.07 6.85 -9.11
N GLY A 365 -3.24 7.05 -10.13
CA GLY A 365 -1.94 6.41 -10.25
C GLY A 365 -0.91 6.81 -9.21
N LYS A 366 -1.02 8.04 -8.65
CA LYS A 366 -0.11 8.52 -7.61
C LYS A 366 -0.38 7.92 -6.22
N PHE A 367 -1.56 7.32 -6.02
CA PHE A 367 -1.93 6.72 -4.73
C PHE A 367 -0.95 5.59 -4.37
N TYR A 368 -0.35 5.63 -3.18
CA TYR A 368 0.79 4.77 -2.78
C TYR A 368 2.03 4.90 -3.68
N SER A 369 2.16 5.99 -4.47
CA SER A 369 3.25 6.18 -5.44
C SER A 369 3.36 5.04 -6.46
N ARG A 370 2.23 4.42 -6.84
CA ARG A 370 2.20 3.25 -7.75
C ARG A 370 2.84 3.55 -9.10
N ASP A 371 2.73 4.78 -9.59
CA ASP A 371 3.38 5.25 -10.82
C ASP A 371 4.91 4.99 -10.83
N VAL A 372 5.59 5.21 -9.70
CA VAL A 372 7.02 4.95 -9.53
C VAL A 372 7.28 3.51 -9.08
N VAL A 373 6.43 2.99 -8.19
CA VAL A 373 6.61 1.65 -7.60
C VAL A 373 6.55 0.55 -8.64
N TYR A 374 5.57 0.55 -9.54
CA TYR A 374 5.47 -0.49 -10.57
C TYR A 374 6.64 -0.46 -11.56
N LYS A 375 7.18 0.74 -11.86
CA LYS A 375 8.46 0.84 -12.58
C LYS A 375 9.58 0.09 -11.87
N ASN A 376 9.72 0.31 -10.56
CA ASN A 376 10.76 -0.30 -9.74
C ASN A 376 10.52 -1.80 -9.50
N LEU A 377 9.28 -2.26 -9.61
CA LEU A 377 8.91 -3.68 -9.60
C LEU A 377 9.09 -4.36 -10.97
N GLY A 378 9.56 -3.66 -11.99
CA GLY A 378 9.93 -4.23 -13.28
C GLY A 378 8.81 -4.32 -14.31
N PHE A 379 7.66 -3.68 -14.09
CA PHE A 379 6.61 -3.59 -15.10
C PHE A 379 7.05 -2.73 -16.29
N ASP A 380 6.47 -2.97 -17.46
CA ASP A 380 6.68 -2.20 -18.68
C ASP A 380 5.67 -1.08 -18.84
N SER A 381 4.51 -1.21 -18.20
CA SER A 381 3.50 -0.14 -18.17
C SER A 381 2.68 -0.13 -16.89
N PHE A 382 2.10 1.04 -16.60
CA PHE A 382 1.05 1.21 -15.61
C PHE A 382 -0.12 2.00 -16.19
N THR A 383 -1.31 1.43 -16.16
CA THR A 383 -2.55 2.06 -16.64
C THR A 383 -3.45 2.41 -15.45
N PRO A 384 -3.32 3.63 -14.89
CA PRO A 384 -4.24 4.13 -13.87
C PRO A 384 -5.53 4.64 -14.48
N ILE A 385 -6.52 4.99 -13.63
CA ILE A 385 -7.84 5.47 -14.05
C ILE A 385 -7.80 6.66 -15.02
N GLU A 386 -6.78 7.52 -14.90
CA GLU A 386 -6.57 8.69 -15.76
C GLU A 386 -6.26 8.31 -17.21
N CYS A 387 -5.93 7.06 -17.46
CA CYS A 387 -5.64 6.51 -18.80
C CYS A 387 -6.74 5.59 -19.33
N MET A 388 -7.78 5.30 -18.53
CA MET A 388 -8.88 4.43 -18.90
C MET A 388 -10.05 5.21 -19.51
N SER A 389 -10.96 4.49 -20.15
CA SER A 389 -12.27 5.03 -20.53
C SER A 389 -13.03 5.50 -19.29
N PRO A 390 -13.93 6.52 -19.39
CA PRO A 390 -14.71 6.97 -18.25
C PRO A 390 -15.51 5.83 -17.63
N PRO A 391 -15.25 5.44 -16.36
CA PRO A 391 -15.91 4.30 -15.74
C PRO A 391 -17.31 4.67 -15.25
N GLU A 392 -18.17 3.68 -15.14
CA GLU A 392 -19.29 3.75 -14.22
C GLU A 392 -18.81 3.87 -12.79
N ARG A 393 -19.60 4.55 -11.93
CA ARG A 393 -19.22 4.79 -10.55
C ARG A 393 -20.27 4.25 -9.59
N THR A 394 -19.80 3.82 -8.43
CA THR A 394 -20.65 3.46 -7.30
C THR A 394 -21.37 4.72 -6.76
N PRO A 395 -22.47 4.56 -5.99
CA PRO A 395 -23.16 5.70 -5.36
C PRO A 395 -22.29 6.64 -4.53
N VAL A 396 -21.15 6.15 -4.00
CA VAL A 396 -20.17 6.97 -3.25
C VAL A 396 -19.00 7.45 -4.09
N GLY A 397 -19.00 7.15 -5.40
CA GLY A 397 -18.05 7.73 -6.37
C GLY A 397 -16.86 6.86 -6.75
N TRP A 398 -16.68 5.64 -6.19
CA TRP A 398 -15.64 4.71 -6.63
C TRP A 398 -15.91 4.23 -8.06
N ALA A 399 -14.85 4.04 -8.84
CA ALA A 399 -14.97 3.44 -10.16
C ALA A 399 -15.40 1.97 -10.04
N LYS A 400 -16.32 1.53 -10.90
CA LYS A 400 -16.68 0.11 -10.99
C LYS A 400 -15.60 -0.69 -11.70
N ASP A 401 -15.44 -1.96 -11.29
CA ASP A 401 -14.37 -2.84 -11.80
C ASP A 401 -14.60 -3.28 -13.24
N SER A 402 -15.81 -3.14 -13.76
CA SER A 402 -16.13 -3.44 -15.16
C SER A 402 -15.23 -2.73 -16.17
N VAL A 403 -14.70 -1.53 -15.84
CA VAL A 403 -13.76 -0.80 -16.72
C VAL A 403 -12.46 -1.55 -16.97
N LEU A 404 -12.05 -2.42 -16.03
CA LEU A 404 -10.83 -3.21 -16.16
C LEU A 404 -10.93 -4.29 -17.27
N ILE A 405 -12.15 -4.74 -17.63
CA ILE A 405 -12.34 -5.79 -18.65
C ILE A 405 -11.78 -5.33 -19.99
N ASP A 406 -12.24 -4.16 -20.46
CA ASP A 406 -11.82 -3.62 -21.75
C ASP A 406 -10.31 -3.35 -21.77
N GLU A 407 -9.76 -2.80 -20.68
CA GLU A 407 -8.34 -2.48 -20.58
C GLU A 407 -7.47 -3.75 -20.60
N ILE A 408 -7.87 -4.82 -19.91
CA ILE A 408 -7.18 -6.11 -19.91
C ILE A 408 -7.22 -6.72 -21.31
N CYS A 409 -8.40 -6.79 -21.95
CA CYS A 409 -8.52 -7.30 -23.30
C CYS A 409 -7.71 -6.48 -24.32
N ASN A 410 -7.71 -5.15 -24.19
CA ASN A 410 -6.92 -4.27 -25.06
C ASN A 410 -5.41 -4.52 -24.92
N ILE A 411 -4.90 -4.82 -23.72
CA ILE A 411 -3.50 -5.18 -23.49
C ILE A 411 -3.22 -6.50 -24.22
N LEU A 412 -3.98 -7.55 -23.93
CA LEU A 412 -3.81 -8.88 -24.55
C LEU A 412 -3.78 -8.83 -26.09
N ILE A 413 -4.66 -8.04 -26.70
CA ILE A 413 -4.73 -7.89 -28.17
C ILE A 413 -3.57 -7.06 -28.71
N SER A 414 -2.95 -6.20 -27.90
CA SER A 414 -1.93 -5.25 -28.37
C SER A 414 -0.50 -5.80 -28.38
N THR A 415 -0.27 -6.97 -27.83
CA THR A 415 1.05 -7.61 -27.71
C THR A 415 1.10 -8.91 -28.51
N ASP A 416 2.27 -9.23 -29.08
CA ASP A 416 2.56 -10.51 -29.72
C ASP A 416 3.18 -11.53 -28.75
N ASN A 417 3.50 -11.11 -27.54
CA ASN A 417 4.13 -11.92 -26.49
C ASN A 417 3.06 -12.34 -25.46
N SER A 418 3.39 -13.32 -24.64
CA SER A 418 2.59 -13.61 -23.46
C SER A 418 2.63 -12.45 -22.48
N ASP A 419 1.53 -12.17 -21.80
CA ASP A 419 1.39 -11.03 -20.89
C ASP A 419 1.34 -11.45 -19.42
N LEU A 420 2.05 -10.69 -18.59
CA LEU A 420 1.72 -10.56 -17.17
C LEU A 420 0.84 -9.31 -17.00
N ILE A 421 -0.36 -9.49 -16.47
CA ILE A 421 -1.26 -8.39 -16.12
C ILE A 421 -1.52 -8.41 -14.61
N PHE A 422 -1.24 -7.30 -13.92
CA PHE A 422 -1.50 -7.12 -12.50
C PHE A 422 -2.54 -6.01 -12.31
N GLY A 423 -3.80 -6.39 -12.10
CA GLY A 423 -4.94 -5.50 -11.95
C GLY A 423 -5.34 -5.32 -10.48
N ILE A 424 -5.55 -4.07 -10.07
CA ILE A 424 -5.99 -3.70 -8.73
C ILE A 424 -7.34 -3.03 -8.82
N SER A 425 -8.34 -3.60 -8.15
CA SER A 425 -9.71 -3.09 -8.04
C SER A 425 -9.83 -2.00 -6.96
N ILE A 426 -10.87 -1.14 -7.08
CA ILE A 426 -11.23 -0.14 -6.06
C ILE A 426 -12.70 -0.21 -5.65
N GLN A 427 -13.56 -0.91 -6.39
CA GLN A 427 -15.02 -0.83 -6.23
C GLN A 427 -15.50 -1.15 -4.82
N GLY A 428 -14.90 -2.14 -4.16
CA GLY A 428 -15.23 -2.57 -2.81
C GLY A 428 -14.74 -1.66 -1.69
N HIS A 429 -14.04 -0.56 -2.01
CA HIS A 429 -13.37 0.30 -1.04
C HIS A 429 -14.32 0.96 -0.04
N GLY A 430 -13.82 1.24 1.16
CA GLY A 430 -14.54 1.84 2.28
C GLY A 430 -15.24 3.18 1.95
N GLY A 431 -15.89 3.73 2.97
CA GLY A 431 -16.82 4.85 2.82
C GLY A 431 -18.26 4.34 2.68
N TYR A 432 -18.56 3.20 3.30
CA TYR A 432 -19.89 2.57 3.24
C TYR A 432 -20.95 3.45 3.88
N PRO A 433 -21.96 3.94 3.11
CA PRO A 433 -22.94 4.90 3.60
C PRO A 433 -23.86 4.28 4.65
N SER A 434 -24.18 5.04 5.70
CA SER A 434 -25.17 4.66 6.72
C SER A 434 -26.61 4.89 6.26
N ASP A 435 -26.80 5.75 5.26
CA ASP A 435 -28.11 6.07 4.71
C ASP A 435 -28.61 4.96 3.79
N TYR A 436 -29.93 4.83 3.66
CA TYR A 436 -30.54 3.87 2.75
C TYR A 436 -30.23 4.24 1.30
N ILE A 437 -29.79 3.25 0.50
CA ILE A 437 -29.58 3.38 -0.95
C ILE A 437 -30.68 2.56 -1.62
N GLU A 438 -31.36 3.14 -2.59
CA GLU A 438 -32.36 2.48 -3.44
C GLU A 438 -31.68 1.49 -4.42
N ASP A 439 -32.49 0.64 -5.05
CA ASP A 439 -32.07 -0.30 -6.10
C ASP A 439 -31.04 -1.37 -5.67
N LYS A 440 -31.23 -1.94 -4.47
CA LYS A 440 -30.41 -3.05 -3.98
C LYS A 440 -30.87 -4.37 -4.60
N GLU A 441 -29.94 -5.08 -5.22
CA GLU A 441 -30.15 -6.43 -5.71
C GLU A 441 -30.08 -7.49 -4.59
N VAL A 442 -29.19 -7.28 -3.63
CA VAL A 442 -28.98 -8.16 -2.48
C VAL A 442 -29.32 -7.40 -1.19
N TYR A 443 -30.18 -8.00 -0.35
CA TYR A 443 -30.61 -7.42 0.91
C TYR A 443 -30.77 -8.46 2.02
N ILE A 444 -30.71 -8.00 3.26
CA ILE A 444 -30.84 -8.83 4.47
C ILE A 444 -32.33 -9.10 4.74
N THR A 445 -32.70 -10.37 4.83
CA THR A 445 -34.10 -10.84 4.96
C THR A 445 -34.53 -11.13 6.39
N ASN A 446 -33.58 -11.38 7.29
CA ASN A 446 -33.89 -11.61 8.71
C ASN A 446 -33.90 -10.29 9.51
N ASP A 447 -34.39 -10.36 10.72
CA ASP A 447 -34.35 -9.23 11.66
C ASP A 447 -32.90 -8.97 12.08
N TYR A 448 -32.34 -7.86 11.56
CA TYR A 448 -30.98 -7.41 11.82
C TYR A 448 -31.04 -5.97 12.32
N SER A 449 -30.92 -5.80 13.63
CA SER A 449 -31.15 -4.54 14.34
C SER A 449 -29.90 -3.68 14.57
N LYS A 450 -28.76 -4.02 13.97
CA LYS A 450 -27.53 -3.23 14.12
C LYS A 450 -27.56 -1.96 13.27
N ASP A 451 -26.94 -0.90 13.79
CA ASP A 451 -26.90 0.42 13.14
C ASP A 451 -26.20 0.43 11.79
N ASN A 452 -25.34 -0.59 11.52
CA ASN A 452 -24.59 -0.71 10.26
C ASN A 452 -25.34 -1.48 9.16
N LYS A 453 -26.64 -1.74 9.29
CA LYS A 453 -27.40 -2.53 8.28
C LYS A 453 -27.26 -1.94 6.88
N ASN A 454 -27.47 -0.65 6.70
CA ASN A 454 -27.40 -0.01 5.38
C ASN A 454 -26.01 -0.07 4.79
N SER A 455 -24.98 0.20 5.60
CA SER A 455 -23.59 0.08 5.19
C SER A 455 -23.21 -1.34 4.77
N LEU A 456 -23.72 -2.34 5.51
CA LEU A 456 -23.47 -3.75 5.20
C LEU A 456 -24.18 -4.18 3.92
N GLU A 457 -25.44 -3.80 3.72
CA GLU A 457 -26.19 -4.09 2.48
C GLU A 457 -25.56 -3.37 1.27
N TYR A 458 -25.12 -2.10 1.44
CA TYR A 458 -24.37 -1.41 0.39
C TYR A 458 -23.11 -2.21 -0.01
N TYR A 459 -22.29 -2.57 0.98
CA TYR A 459 -21.06 -3.34 0.75
C TYR A 459 -21.34 -4.67 0.04
N ILE A 460 -22.36 -5.43 0.49
CA ILE A 460 -22.74 -6.71 -0.12
C ILE A 460 -23.15 -6.54 -1.60
N ASN A 461 -23.78 -5.42 -1.96
CA ASN A 461 -24.12 -5.15 -3.36
C ASN A 461 -22.87 -4.80 -4.19
N GLN A 462 -21.85 -4.17 -3.61
CA GLN A 462 -20.58 -4.00 -4.31
C GLN A 462 -19.90 -5.36 -4.55
N ILE A 463 -19.88 -6.25 -3.55
CA ILE A 463 -19.36 -7.62 -3.73
C ILE A 463 -20.13 -8.39 -4.79
N TYR A 464 -21.48 -8.25 -4.84
CA TYR A 464 -22.29 -8.87 -5.88
C TYR A 464 -21.90 -8.39 -7.28
N GLU A 465 -21.71 -7.10 -7.50
CA GLU A 465 -21.24 -6.57 -8.78
C GLU A 465 -19.81 -7.03 -9.12
N MET A 466 -18.92 -7.11 -8.13
CA MET A 466 -17.56 -7.64 -8.32
C MET A 466 -17.57 -9.13 -8.66
N ASP A 467 -18.52 -9.92 -8.14
CA ASP A 467 -18.69 -11.31 -8.54
C ASP A 467 -19.16 -11.43 -10.01
N GLN A 468 -20.02 -10.50 -10.47
CA GLN A 468 -20.36 -10.43 -11.89
C GLN A 468 -19.15 -10.05 -12.75
N PHE A 469 -18.31 -9.13 -12.28
CA PHE A 469 -17.05 -8.78 -12.95
C PHE A 469 -16.14 -10.00 -13.13
N ILE A 470 -16.01 -10.89 -12.11
CA ILE A 470 -15.24 -12.14 -12.22
C ILE A 470 -15.73 -12.98 -13.41
N GLY A 471 -17.04 -13.23 -13.50
CA GLY A 471 -17.62 -14.00 -14.59
C GLY A 471 -17.40 -13.35 -15.95
N ASN A 472 -17.70 -12.06 -16.07
CA ASN A 472 -17.60 -11.31 -17.32
C ASN A 472 -16.14 -11.22 -17.81
N LEU A 473 -15.15 -11.04 -16.91
CA LEU A 473 -13.74 -11.02 -17.29
C LEU A 473 -13.28 -12.37 -17.83
N ILE A 474 -13.68 -13.48 -17.18
CA ILE A 474 -13.37 -14.82 -17.65
C ILE A 474 -13.97 -15.05 -19.05
N GLU A 475 -15.23 -14.66 -19.27
CA GLU A 475 -15.89 -14.80 -20.56
C GLU A 475 -15.14 -14.01 -21.65
N ALA A 476 -14.86 -12.73 -21.40
CA ALA A 476 -14.17 -11.86 -22.35
C ALA A 476 -12.75 -12.35 -22.71
N VAL A 477 -11.98 -12.81 -21.71
CA VAL A 477 -10.63 -13.34 -21.93
C VAL A 477 -10.68 -14.69 -22.67
N ASN A 478 -11.64 -15.54 -22.34
CA ASN A 478 -11.78 -16.83 -23.00
C ASN A 478 -12.14 -16.71 -24.50
N GLU A 479 -12.86 -15.65 -24.90
CA GLU A 479 -13.17 -15.35 -26.30
C GLU A 479 -11.92 -15.04 -27.14
N LEU A 480 -10.81 -14.63 -26.54
CA LEU A 480 -9.55 -14.38 -27.24
C LEU A 480 -8.85 -15.68 -27.67
N ASN A 481 -9.23 -16.83 -27.11
CA ASN A 481 -8.70 -18.15 -27.42
C ASN A 481 -7.18 -18.28 -27.21
N GLU A 482 -6.62 -17.57 -26.28
CA GLU A 482 -5.21 -17.68 -25.88
C GLU A 482 -5.07 -18.47 -24.59
N PRO A 483 -4.01 -19.30 -24.42
CA PRO A 483 -3.73 -19.97 -23.17
C PRO A 483 -3.61 -18.92 -22.05
N THR A 484 -4.46 -19.01 -21.04
CA THR A 484 -4.53 -17.97 -20.00
C THR A 484 -4.87 -18.57 -18.63
N ILE A 485 -4.20 -18.05 -17.60
CA ILE A 485 -4.53 -18.26 -16.20
C ILE A 485 -4.96 -16.91 -15.58
N ILE A 486 -6.10 -16.89 -14.87
CA ILE A 486 -6.59 -15.71 -14.16
C ILE A 486 -6.69 -16.04 -12.67
N VAL A 487 -6.10 -15.19 -11.85
CA VAL A 487 -6.10 -15.33 -10.39
C VAL A 487 -6.86 -14.16 -9.78
N PHE A 488 -7.92 -14.46 -9.05
CA PHE A 488 -8.67 -13.49 -8.26
C PHE A 488 -8.40 -13.71 -6.78
N TYR A 489 -8.19 -12.64 -6.01
CA TYR A 489 -8.03 -12.73 -4.56
C TYR A 489 -8.46 -11.43 -3.88
N GLY A 490 -9.03 -11.54 -2.67
CA GLY A 490 -9.34 -10.38 -1.85
C GLY A 490 -8.09 -9.88 -1.12
N ASP A 491 -7.94 -8.58 -0.99
CA ASP A 491 -6.78 -7.97 -0.35
C ASP A 491 -6.87 -7.87 1.18
N HIS A 492 -8.07 -7.68 1.73
CA HIS A 492 -8.35 -7.62 3.16
C HIS A 492 -9.86 -7.67 3.46
N PHE A 493 -10.22 -7.83 4.73
CA PHE A 493 -11.60 -7.65 5.18
C PHE A 493 -12.01 -6.18 5.17
N PRO A 494 -13.31 -5.87 4.93
CA PRO A 494 -13.83 -4.51 4.98
C PRO A 494 -13.88 -3.95 6.41
N ALA A 495 -13.64 -2.64 6.55
CA ALA A 495 -13.79 -1.91 7.81
C ALA A 495 -15.28 -1.58 8.11
N ILE A 496 -16.12 -2.60 8.34
CA ILE A 496 -17.57 -2.48 8.46
C ILE A 496 -18.10 -2.98 9.83
N GLY A 497 -17.21 -3.11 10.83
CA GLY A 497 -17.57 -3.54 12.17
C GLY A 497 -17.79 -5.06 12.30
N LEU A 498 -17.25 -5.86 11.38
CA LEU A 498 -17.22 -7.32 11.51
C LEU A 498 -16.19 -7.74 12.59
N SER A 499 -16.47 -8.86 13.24
CA SER A 499 -15.59 -9.48 14.23
C SER A 499 -15.46 -10.98 13.96
N GLU A 500 -14.40 -11.61 14.46
CA GLU A 500 -14.19 -13.05 14.31
C GLU A 500 -15.35 -13.89 14.87
N SER A 501 -16.11 -13.36 15.85
CA SER A 501 -17.26 -14.07 16.44
C SER A 501 -18.47 -14.17 15.52
N ASN A 502 -18.62 -13.25 14.57
CA ASN A 502 -19.75 -13.26 13.63
C ASN A 502 -19.34 -13.61 12.17
N ILE A 503 -18.14 -14.20 12.01
CA ILE A 503 -17.65 -14.76 10.75
C ILE A 503 -17.45 -16.26 10.90
N SER A 504 -17.99 -17.06 9.98
CA SER A 504 -17.94 -18.53 10.05
C SER A 504 -16.52 -19.10 9.98
N ILE A 505 -15.61 -18.47 9.25
CA ILE A 505 -14.18 -18.88 9.16
C ILE A 505 -13.34 -18.45 10.39
N ARG A 506 -13.94 -17.73 11.34
CA ARG A 506 -13.33 -17.35 12.63
C ARG A 506 -12.01 -16.59 12.54
N THR A 507 -11.77 -15.90 11.45
CA THR A 507 -10.62 -15.00 11.25
C THR A 507 -10.97 -13.88 10.30
N LEU A 508 -10.41 -12.69 10.53
CA LEU A 508 -10.51 -11.54 9.63
C LEU A 508 -9.24 -11.34 8.78
N LYS A 509 -8.28 -12.27 8.86
CA LYS A 509 -7.00 -12.20 8.15
C LYS A 509 -6.91 -13.17 6.97
N LYS A 510 -8.01 -13.76 6.53
CA LYS A 510 -8.06 -14.63 5.37
C LYS A 510 -9.19 -14.22 4.45
N THR A 511 -8.89 -14.03 3.19
CA THR A 511 -9.84 -13.73 2.11
C THR A 511 -9.92 -14.89 1.13
N PRO A 512 -10.92 -14.98 0.24
CA PRO A 512 -10.96 -16.03 -0.76
C PRO A 512 -9.98 -15.75 -1.89
N TYR A 513 -9.44 -16.82 -2.50
CA TYR A 513 -8.80 -16.76 -3.80
C TYR A 513 -9.32 -17.85 -4.73
N LEU A 514 -9.21 -17.57 -6.03
CA LEU A 514 -9.61 -18.45 -7.12
C LEU A 514 -8.57 -18.37 -8.24
N ILE A 515 -8.16 -19.52 -8.79
CA ILE A 515 -7.29 -19.60 -9.97
C ILE A 515 -8.10 -20.30 -11.07
N TRP A 516 -8.53 -19.54 -12.06
CA TRP A 516 -9.18 -20.04 -13.28
C TRP A 516 -8.14 -20.21 -14.40
N ASP A 517 -8.30 -21.20 -15.23
CA ASP A 517 -7.52 -21.40 -16.45
C ASP A 517 -8.35 -22.05 -17.58
N ASN A 518 -7.94 -21.84 -18.83
CA ASN A 518 -8.52 -22.53 -20.00
C ASN A 518 -7.63 -23.66 -20.53
N MET A 519 -6.67 -24.15 -19.72
CA MET A 519 -5.68 -25.14 -20.08
C MET A 519 -5.94 -26.52 -19.44
N ASN A 520 -6.95 -26.64 -18.61
CA ASN A 520 -7.27 -27.84 -17.81
C ASN A 520 -6.14 -28.22 -16.82
N LEU A 521 -5.57 -27.24 -16.12
CA LEU A 521 -4.57 -27.50 -15.09
C LEU A 521 -5.17 -28.26 -13.91
N ALA A 522 -4.36 -29.08 -13.26
CA ALA A 522 -4.80 -29.87 -12.13
C ALA A 522 -5.34 -28.97 -11.00
N ARG A 523 -6.55 -29.26 -10.51
CA ARG A 523 -7.14 -28.55 -9.38
C ARG A 523 -6.43 -28.91 -8.10
N GLU A 524 -6.07 -27.89 -7.31
CA GLU A 524 -5.45 -28.04 -6.00
C GLU A 524 -6.08 -27.02 -5.05
N ASN A 525 -6.79 -27.50 -4.03
CA ASN A 525 -7.38 -26.62 -3.03
C ASN A 525 -6.52 -26.61 -1.78
N LYS A 526 -5.95 -25.46 -1.45
CA LYS A 526 -5.16 -25.26 -0.22
C LYS A 526 -5.25 -23.82 0.27
N ASP A 527 -5.06 -23.63 1.56
CA ASP A 527 -4.86 -22.31 2.13
C ASP A 527 -3.39 -21.90 1.94
N ILE A 528 -3.16 -20.63 1.63
CA ILE A 528 -1.83 -20.06 1.39
C ILE A 528 -1.69 -18.70 2.06
N SER A 529 -0.45 -18.19 2.16
CA SER A 529 -0.17 -16.78 2.46
C SER A 529 -0.10 -15.95 1.17
N ALA A 530 -0.33 -14.65 1.26
CA ALA A 530 -0.29 -13.75 0.10
C ALA A 530 1.05 -13.84 -0.65
N TYR A 531 2.15 -13.92 0.09
CA TYR A 531 3.51 -14.06 -0.47
C TYR A 531 3.80 -15.43 -1.12
N GLU A 532 2.92 -16.44 -0.95
CA GLU A 532 3.06 -17.76 -1.59
C GLU A 532 2.33 -17.86 -2.94
N LEU A 533 1.42 -16.91 -3.24
CA LEU A 533 0.51 -17.01 -4.39
C LEU A 533 1.25 -17.12 -5.72
N THR A 534 2.25 -16.27 -5.96
CA THR A 534 3.02 -16.30 -7.21
C THR A 534 3.86 -17.57 -7.35
N SER A 535 4.33 -18.13 -6.23
CA SER A 535 5.05 -19.42 -6.23
C SER A 535 4.14 -20.57 -6.64
N LEU A 536 2.88 -20.57 -6.18
CA LEU A 536 1.85 -21.53 -6.59
C LEU A 536 1.55 -21.42 -8.10
N ILE A 537 1.47 -20.20 -8.65
CA ILE A 537 1.23 -19.98 -10.09
C ILE A 537 2.39 -20.51 -10.92
N LEU A 538 3.63 -20.16 -10.57
CA LEU A 538 4.81 -20.61 -11.29
C LEU A 538 4.94 -22.15 -11.27
N ASP A 539 4.65 -22.77 -10.13
CA ASP A 539 4.66 -24.24 -10.01
C ASP A 539 3.59 -24.90 -10.87
N LYS A 540 2.34 -24.39 -10.85
CA LYS A 540 1.24 -24.89 -11.69
C LYS A 540 1.56 -24.80 -13.19
N LEU A 541 2.26 -23.76 -13.60
CA LEU A 541 2.66 -23.54 -15.00
C LEU A 541 4.00 -24.21 -15.36
N SER A 542 4.67 -24.86 -14.39
CA SER A 542 6.01 -25.43 -14.53
C SER A 542 7.03 -24.40 -15.06
N LEU A 543 6.89 -23.13 -14.63
CA LEU A 543 7.80 -22.05 -14.98
C LEU A 543 9.01 -22.01 -14.02
N PRO A 544 10.15 -21.43 -14.44
CA PRO A 544 11.32 -21.29 -13.61
C PRO A 544 11.04 -20.58 -12.28
N SER A 545 11.66 -21.04 -11.21
CA SER A 545 11.48 -20.57 -9.84
C SER A 545 12.73 -19.86 -9.33
N THR A 546 12.58 -18.77 -8.58
CA THR A 546 13.64 -18.13 -7.80
C THR A 546 13.91 -18.88 -6.50
N THR A 547 14.98 -18.53 -5.78
CA THR A 547 15.27 -19.10 -4.44
C THR A 547 14.08 -18.90 -3.48
N LEU A 548 13.38 -17.76 -3.59
CA LEU A 548 12.21 -17.46 -2.78
C LEU A 548 11.02 -18.38 -3.11
N ASN A 549 10.76 -18.60 -4.40
CA ASN A 549 9.69 -19.51 -4.84
C ASN A 549 9.99 -20.97 -4.41
N MET A 550 11.25 -21.43 -4.50
CA MET A 550 11.67 -22.73 -3.99
C MET A 550 11.41 -22.86 -2.48
N LEU A 551 11.67 -21.79 -1.70
CA LEU A 551 11.37 -21.78 -0.27
C LEU A 551 9.87 -21.97 -0.01
N HIS A 552 9.01 -21.22 -0.69
CA HIS A 552 7.56 -21.30 -0.51
C HIS A 552 6.99 -22.68 -0.84
N ASN A 553 7.49 -23.31 -1.91
CA ASN A 553 7.06 -24.64 -2.35
C ASN A 553 7.74 -25.79 -1.59
N SER A 554 8.72 -25.49 -0.72
CA SER A 554 9.45 -26.52 0.02
C SER A 554 8.59 -27.21 1.08
N SER A 555 8.96 -28.44 1.46
CA SER A 555 8.35 -29.21 2.55
C SER A 555 8.92 -28.89 3.94
N LEU A 556 9.65 -27.78 4.09
CA LEU A 556 10.21 -27.35 5.37
C LEU A 556 9.10 -26.98 6.36
N ASP A 557 9.39 -27.11 7.65
CA ASP A 557 8.47 -26.66 8.69
C ASP A 557 8.37 -25.13 8.72
N GLU A 558 7.23 -24.60 9.20
CA GLU A 558 6.91 -23.17 9.19
C GLU A 558 7.94 -22.30 9.91
N LYS A 559 8.54 -22.80 10.98
CA LYS A 559 9.57 -22.05 11.70
C LYS A 559 10.83 -21.87 10.86
N THR A 560 11.28 -22.93 10.21
CA THR A 560 12.45 -22.91 9.33
C THR A 560 12.17 -22.05 8.10
N LYS A 561 10.97 -22.15 7.50
CA LYS A 561 10.55 -21.27 6.40
C LYS A 561 10.61 -19.80 6.80
N THR A 562 10.05 -19.43 7.95
CA THR A 562 10.05 -18.05 8.45
C THR A 562 11.49 -17.54 8.70
N GLU A 563 12.37 -18.35 9.27
CA GLU A 563 13.77 -17.97 9.48
C GLU A 563 14.51 -17.77 8.15
N TYR A 564 14.30 -18.65 7.17
CA TYR A 564 14.91 -18.54 5.84
C TYR A 564 14.35 -17.34 5.07
N LEU A 565 13.04 -17.13 5.10
CA LEU A 565 12.37 -16.00 4.47
C LEU A 565 12.96 -14.67 4.95
N ASN A 566 13.11 -14.49 6.26
CA ASN A 566 13.73 -13.29 6.84
C ASN A 566 15.17 -13.07 6.33
N GLN A 567 15.97 -14.14 6.21
CA GLN A 567 17.35 -14.07 5.71
C GLN A 567 17.37 -13.64 4.23
N LEU A 568 16.53 -14.28 3.41
CA LEU A 568 16.46 -14.03 1.96
C LEU A 568 15.93 -12.63 1.66
N GLU A 569 14.84 -12.19 2.31
CA GLU A 569 14.29 -10.85 2.12
C GLU A 569 15.28 -9.76 2.52
N TYR A 570 15.95 -9.94 3.68
CA TYR A 570 16.99 -8.99 4.07
C TYR A 570 18.10 -8.94 3.02
N ASP A 571 18.56 -10.11 2.53
CA ASP A 571 19.61 -10.18 1.50
C ASP A 571 19.23 -9.46 0.21
N MET A 572 18.02 -9.69 -0.28
CA MET A 572 17.53 -9.11 -1.54
C MET A 572 17.25 -7.61 -1.43
N ILE A 573 16.76 -7.12 -0.27
CA ILE A 573 16.35 -5.73 -0.12
C ILE A 573 17.46 -4.85 0.47
N TYR A 574 18.08 -5.27 1.56
CA TYR A 574 19.00 -4.46 2.35
C TYR A 574 20.43 -5.02 2.38
N GLY A 575 20.59 -6.27 1.98
CA GLY A 575 21.83 -7.01 2.03
C GLY A 575 22.74 -6.80 0.83
N LYS A 576 23.48 -7.84 0.49
CA LYS A 576 24.47 -7.84 -0.59
C LYS A 576 24.06 -8.69 -1.79
N ASN A 577 22.81 -9.14 -1.85
CA ASN A 577 22.29 -10.00 -2.91
C ASN A 577 23.11 -11.28 -3.09
N TYR A 578 23.45 -11.95 -2.00
CA TYR A 578 24.18 -13.22 -2.05
C TYR A 578 23.35 -14.36 -2.64
N THR A 579 22.02 -14.23 -2.65
CA THR A 579 21.10 -15.12 -3.40
C THR A 579 21.47 -15.16 -4.86
N ALA A 580 21.88 -14.02 -5.42
CA ALA A 580 22.26 -13.85 -6.83
C ALA A 580 21.22 -14.43 -7.83
N ASP A 581 19.92 -14.37 -7.46
CA ASP A 581 18.83 -14.75 -8.37
C ASP A 581 18.67 -13.75 -9.52
N TYR A 582 19.17 -12.53 -9.33
CA TYR A 582 19.23 -11.47 -10.34
C TYR A 582 20.61 -10.81 -10.31
N GLU A 583 21.24 -10.60 -11.47
CA GLU A 583 22.53 -9.85 -11.56
C GLU A 583 22.36 -8.42 -11.12
N GLU A 584 21.46 -7.72 -11.81
CA GLU A 584 21.07 -6.36 -11.50
C GLU A 584 19.61 -6.15 -11.88
N LEU A 585 18.85 -5.57 -10.94
CA LEU A 585 17.47 -5.20 -11.21
C LEU A 585 17.43 -3.86 -11.90
N VAL A 586 17.20 -3.87 -13.20
CA VAL A 586 17.08 -2.65 -14.01
C VAL A 586 15.62 -2.47 -14.39
N PRO A 587 14.94 -1.39 -13.94
CA PRO A 587 13.61 -1.05 -14.39
C PRO A 587 13.54 -0.98 -15.92
N SER A 588 12.37 -1.27 -16.49
CA SER A 588 12.20 -1.22 -17.94
C SER A 588 12.50 0.18 -18.48
N SER A 589 13.36 0.25 -19.51
CA SER A 589 13.64 1.51 -20.23
C SER A 589 12.44 1.97 -21.07
N GLU A 590 11.47 1.09 -21.30
CA GLU A 590 10.25 1.33 -22.06
C GLU A 590 9.03 1.60 -21.17
N TYR A 591 9.26 1.70 -19.84
CA TYR A 591 8.17 1.96 -18.89
C TYR A 591 7.39 3.23 -19.26
N LYS A 592 6.06 3.10 -19.23
CA LYS A 592 5.14 4.17 -19.63
C LYS A 592 3.87 4.18 -18.78
N ILE A 593 3.21 5.31 -18.73
CA ILE A 593 1.88 5.45 -18.13
C ILE A 593 0.81 5.31 -19.22
N GLY A 594 -0.06 4.33 -19.04
CA GLY A 594 -0.88 3.75 -20.10
C GLY A 594 -0.10 2.70 -20.91
N PHE A 595 -0.77 1.69 -21.44
CA PHE A 595 -0.11 0.59 -22.17
C PHE A 595 0.32 0.98 -23.61
N LYS A 596 -0.15 2.12 -24.14
CA LYS A 596 0.20 2.65 -25.46
C LYS A 596 1.21 3.79 -25.35
N ASN A 597 2.09 3.90 -26.35
CA ASN A 597 3.06 4.99 -26.41
C ASN A 597 2.39 6.33 -26.69
N VAL A 598 2.84 7.37 -26.03
CA VAL A 598 2.44 8.74 -26.32
C VAL A 598 3.11 9.19 -27.62
N LYS A 599 2.35 9.89 -28.50
CA LYS A 599 2.84 10.32 -29.83
C LYS A 599 2.29 11.68 -30.21
N ILE A 600 3.11 12.53 -30.81
CA ILE A 600 2.69 13.79 -31.44
C ILE A 600 2.50 13.54 -32.93
N ASN A 601 1.30 13.90 -33.45
CA ASN A 601 0.96 13.78 -34.86
C ASN A 601 1.10 15.13 -35.59
N SER A 602 0.65 16.24 -34.99
CA SER A 602 0.76 17.58 -35.57
C SER A 602 0.82 18.68 -34.51
N ILE A 603 1.30 19.86 -34.95
CA ILE A 603 1.31 21.09 -34.16
C ILE A 603 0.69 22.17 -35.03
N GLU A 604 -0.37 22.82 -34.54
CA GLU A 604 -1.17 23.76 -35.28
C GLU A 604 -1.37 25.06 -34.49
N ILE A 605 -1.27 26.22 -35.14
CA ILE A 605 -1.67 27.51 -34.56
C ILE A 605 -3.19 27.53 -34.53
N TYR A 606 -3.76 27.63 -33.34
CA TYR A 606 -5.22 27.62 -33.15
C TYR A 606 -5.80 29.03 -33.24
N ASP A 607 -5.17 30.00 -32.58
CA ASP A 607 -5.53 31.40 -32.55
C ASP A 607 -4.26 32.27 -32.34
N ASP A 608 -4.45 33.60 -32.21
CA ASP A 608 -3.33 34.54 -31.98
C ASP A 608 -2.57 34.30 -30.65
N ASN A 609 -3.08 33.47 -29.76
CA ASN A 609 -2.53 33.27 -28.42
C ASN A 609 -2.09 31.81 -28.14
N ASN A 610 -2.62 30.84 -28.90
CA ASN A 610 -2.50 29.43 -28.55
C ASN A 610 -2.12 28.56 -29.75
N ILE A 611 -1.34 27.48 -29.45
CA ILE A 611 -1.11 26.36 -30.36
C ILE A 611 -1.74 25.10 -29.79
N LEU A 612 -2.22 24.25 -30.70
CA LEU A 612 -2.66 22.91 -30.37
C LEU A 612 -1.61 21.92 -30.78
N ILE A 613 -1.31 20.99 -29.86
CA ILE A 613 -0.49 19.81 -30.10
C ILE A 613 -1.48 18.64 -30.17
N LYS A 614 -1.63 18.08 -31.37
CA LYS A 614 -2.49 16.90 -31.59
C LYS A 614 -1.65 15.64 -31.63
N GLY A 615 -2.17 14.60 -31.03
CA GLY A 615 -1.42 13.35 -30.90
C GLY A 615 -2.28 12.18 -30.44
N GLU A 616 -1.67 11.24 -29.78
CA GLU A 616 -2.29 10.00 -29.30
C GLU A 616 -1.85 9.73 -27.87
N ASN A 617 -2.77 9.19 -27.04
CA ASN A 617 -2.53 8.69 -25.70
C ASN A 617 -2.02 9.76 -24.71
N PHE A 618 -2.43 11.01 -24.88
CA PHE A 618 -2.17 12.06 -23.90
C PHE A 618 -3.01 11.82 -22.64
N ASN A 619 -2.42 12.08 -21.48
CA ASN A 619 -3.06 11.94 -20.17
C ASN A 619 -2.51 13.00 -19.20
N ASN A 620 -2.88 12.91 -17.93
CA ASN A 620 -2.45 13.88 -16.91
C ASN A 620 -0.93 13.91 -16.73
N TYR A 621 -0.24 12.78 -16.95
CA TYR A 621 1.22 12.67 -16.88
C TYR A 621 1.94 13.26 -18.10
N SER A 622 1.22 13.48 -19.21
CA SER A 622 1.81 13.99 -20.45
C SER A 622 2.12 15.49 -20.35
N ASN A 623 3.35 15.89 -20.26
CA ASN A 623 3.83 17.25 -20.12
C ASN A 623 4.54 17.74 -21.38
N VAL A 624 4.36 19.03 -21.74
CA VAL A 624 4.93 19.64 -22.94
C VAL A 624 6.32 20.17 -22.64
N TYR A 625 7.28 19.81 -23.50
CA TYR A 625 8.65 20.32 -23.45
C TYR A 625 9.02 20.98 -24.77
N ILE A 626 9.53 22.23 -24.70
CA ILE A 626 10.08 22.96 -25.85
C ILE A 626 11.59 23.10 -25.67
N ASN A 627 12.37 22.54 -26.62
CA ASN A 627 13.83 22.48 -26.52
C ASN A 627 14.31 21.93 -25.15
N GLY A 628 13.61 20.94 -24.62
CA GLY A 628 13.89 20.33 -23.32
C GLY A 628 13.45 21.10 -22.08
N LYS A 629 12.76 22.24 -22.24
CA LYS A 629 12.23 23.05 -21.15
C LYS A 629 10.73 22.79 -20.97
N TYR A 630 10.29 22.51 -19.75
CA TYR A 630 8.86 22.34 -19.38
C TYR A 630 8.05 23.61 -19.68
N ILE A 631 6.86 23.42 -20.25
CA ILE A 631 5.87 24.45 -20.50
C ILE A 631 4.53 24.00 -19.95
N GLU A 632 3.89 24.87 -19.19
CA GLU A 632 2.55 24.62 -18.66
C GLU A 632 1.54 24.42 -19.79
N LYS A 633 0.76 23.35 -19.68
CA LYS A 633 -0.23 22.94 -20.70
C LYS A 633 -1.66 23.14 -20.21
N ILE A 634 -2.59 23.21 -21.15
CA ILE A 634 -4.02 22.97 -20.94
C ILE A 634 -4.35 21.67 -21.68
N SER A 635 -4.81 20.65 -20.96
CA SER A 635 -5.31 19.41 -21.57
C SER A 635 -6.74 19.66 -22.05
N ILE A 636 -6.99 19.36 -23.33
CA ILE A 636 -8.32 19.50 -23.94
C ILE A 636 -9.00 18.14 -23.93
N ASP A 637 -8.28 17.11 -24.43
CA ASP A 637 -8.70 15.71 -24.41
C ASP A 637 -7.45 14.78 -24.47
N ASN A 638 -7.67 13.47 -24.57
CA ASN A 638 -6.60 12.47 -24.66
C ASN A 638 -5.77 12.53 -25.96
N ASN A 639 -6.12 13.41 -26.88
CA ASN A 639 -5.46 13.56 -28.17
C ASN A 639 -5.04 15.03 -28.45
N THR A 640 -5.37 15.97 -27.56
CA THR A 640 -5.13 17.39 -27.81
C THR A 640 -4.65 18.11 -26.54
N LEU A 641 -3.50 18.75 -26.64
CA LEU A 641 -2.96 19.66 -25.62
C LEU A 641 -2.87 21.06 -26.21
N SER A 642 -3.07 22.09 -25.40
CA SER A 642 -2.88 23.50 -25.77
C SER A 642 -1.77 24.11 -24.92
N ILE A 643 -0.94 24.94 -25.56
CA ILE A 643 0.04 25.80 -24.91
C ILE A 643 -0.01 27.22 -25.49
N PRO A 644 0.41 28.27 -24.74
CA PRO A 644 0.48 29.60 -25.26
C PRO A 644 1.52 29.75 -26.40
N LEU A 645 1.12 30.44 -27.49
CA LEU A 645 1.95 30.61 -28.67
C LEU A 645 3.27 31.38 -28.40
N ASN A 646 3.27 32.28 -27.39
CA ASN A 646 4.45 33.06 -27.01
C ASN A 646 5.64 32.24 -26.51
N TYR A 647 5.42 30.94 -26.15
CA TYR A 647 6.50 30.01 -25.77
C TYR A 647 7.17 29.36 -26.98
N CYS A 648 6.61 29.43 -28.18
CA CYS A 648 7.11 28.78 -29.38
C CYS A 648 7.68 29.74 -30.39
N LYS A 649 8.79 29.36 -31.00
CA LYS A 649 9.38 30.02 -32.16
C LYS A 649 9.57 29.03 -33.29
N LYS A 650 9.50 29.51 -34.53
CA LYS A 650 9.80 28.67 -35.70
C LYS A 650 11.16 27.99 -35.53
N GLY A 651 11.18 26.67 -35.68
CA GLY A 651 12.38 25.84 -35.50
C GLY A 651 12.50 25.19 -34.13
N ASP A 652 11.66 25.54 -33.16
CA ASP A 652 11.69 24.90 -31.85
C ASP A 652 11.23 23.44 -31.94
N LYS A 653 11.89 22.59 -31.14
CA LYS A 653 11.59 21.18 -30.99
C LYS A 653 10.57 20.98 -29.85
N ILE A 654 9.46 20.37 -30.18
CA ILE A 654 8.39 20.05 -29.20
C ILE A 654 8.35 18.55 -28.98
N GLN A 655 8.32 18.15 -27.71
CA GLN A 655 8.25 16.77 -27.24
C GLN A 655 7.27 16.68 -26.09
N ILE A 656 6.50 15.62 -26.02
CA ILE A 656 5.74 15.26 -24.83
C ILE A 656 6.54 14.27 -23.99
N ARG A 657 6.59 14.50 -22.69
CA ARG A 657 7.15 13.55 -21.72
C ARG A 657 6.08 13.17 -20.73
N GLN A 658 6.04 11.90 -20.37
CA GLN A 658 5.25 11.46 -19.24
C GLN A 658 6.13 11.52 -17.99
N ASP A 659 5.77 12.40 -17.06
CA ASP A 659 6.55 12.64 -15.85
C ASP A 659 5.70 12.26 -14.63
N SER A 660 6.35 11.75 -13.57
CA SER A 660 5.70 11.51 -12.29
C SER A 660 5.09 12.81 -11.73
N THR A 661 3.92 12.67 -11.14
CA THR A 661 3.25 13.79 -10.45
C THR A 661 3.80 14.02 -9.03
N THR A 662 4.59 13.08 -8.51
CA THR A 662 5.10 13.09 -7.12
C THR A 662 6.57 13.44 -7.02
N ASP A 663 7.36 13.13 -8.06
CA ASP A 663 8.79 13.42 -8.12
C ASP A 663 9.18 13.87 -9.55
N SER A 664 10.45 13.98 -9.87
CA SER A 664 10.93 14.37 -11.18
C SER A 664 11.24 13.18 -12.10
N THR A 665 10.73 11.98 -11.80
CA THR A 665 10.97 10.80 -12.62
C THR A 665 10.26 10.94 -13.97
N ILE A 666 11.01 10.78 -15.05
CA ILE A 666 10.48 10.70 -16.42
C ILE A 666 10.22 9.23 -16.74
N PHE A 667 9.00 8.92 -17.16
CA PHE A 667 8.60 7.55 -17.53
C PHE A 667 8.83 7.27 -19.00
N SER A 668 8.36 8.14 -19.90
CA SER A 668 8.46 7.93 -21.35
C SER A 668 8.49 9.25 -22.12
N TYR A 669 8.78 9.13 -23.42
CA TYR A 669 8.93 10.25 -24.36
C TYR A 669 8.12 10.00 -25.62
N SER A 670 7.50 11.04 -26.18
CA SER A 670 6.98 11.02 -27.54
C SER A 670 8.12 11.20 -28.56
N ASN A 671 7.77 11.03 -29.84
CA ASN A 671 8.58 11.61 -30.92
C ASN A 671 8.71 13.14 -30.77
N GLU A 672 9.77 13.71 -31.34
CA GLU A 672 9.95 15.17 -31.45
C GLU A 672 9.35 15.69 -32.76
N LEU A 673 8.63 16.81 -32.72
CA LEU A 673 8.24 17.58 -33.89
C LEU A 673 8.82 18.99 -33.83
N ILE A 674 9.17 19.53 -35.03
CA ILE A 674 9.68 20.88 -35.18
C ILE A 674 8.50 21.82 -35.48
N PHE A 675 8.34 22.89 -34.69
CA PHE A 675 7.38 23.92 -34.92
C PHE A 675 7.74 24.74 -36.21
N LYS A 676 6.83 24.79 -37.19
CA LYS A 676 7.10 25.33 -38.53
C LYS A 676 6.62 26.79 -38.69
#